data_d7f14ec834f976bd8566ecedfbafc808
#
_entry.id   d7f14ec834f976bd8566ecedfbafc808
#
_cell.length_a   1.000
_cell.length_b   1.000
_cell.length_c   1.000
_cell.angle_alpha   90.00
_cell.angle_beta   90.00
_cell.angle_gamma   90.00
#
_symmetry.space_group_name_H-M   'P 1'
#
loop_
_entity.id
_entity.type
_entity.pdbx_description
1 polymer ?
#
loop_
_entity_poly.entity_id
_entity_poly.type
_entity_poly.pdbx_seq_one_letter_code
_entity_poly.pdbx_strand_id
1 'polypeptide(L)'
;MNNLNLPTLLLLGILGNLDAQKLNQILPLENGKHSIAVPADPDHYAVLYRSRDLQNWSPVDLVPQWWNSSDRILNDPGLPRKNGFYEVRYHHRLSPGDLDSDGRDDLSEISADNNYLAAFNPADPFDEVDGALFLKDLETYNTLAKRDNFPGAQSVKEVKFLITDVKTNPRLHFINVNENSYHYDFARYVLGRYRDYDFWTGNSVFSSQTYFSNNRINLAGSLVSHENYVASDGKRGIYTMEFWPTDPVSFEHIQMAYEMINRTTPFIDRLAYHAPSETQRVIQNANQERFKNSFIEIIETDDLFSNIDYQPMNQEASFGRLVLASSATTLSARDIVIFENLPNDLTHIAGIITEIPQTPLSHINLKAKQNDTPNAFIINASEDPRIVPFIGENVFYQVSPDGFEIRLASQAELDNYFDSIRPTTTSYPERNLSHTTIRPFNSIAFSDTNGFGGKTTNLSVLHNLMPDKAPFGYGVPFYFYDEFMKHNGYYAEAIAMIAEEDFQNDPAIREQRLKDFRKRIKTESSFPTWMISALTDLQNSFPPEVTPRLRSSANAEDSVDFNGAGLYDSYTHKADEGHIIKSVRQVYSSLWNYRAYEEREFYRIDHLTAAMGITVHPNFRNEQANGVAVARNIFDPTWEGYYVNSQIGEDLVTNPELNSTPEELLAADLLGDEPYEIQYIRFSNQLPAGETVLTKAQVLELVDALKQLNSHFRSLYRPVPSDFAMEVEFKITEDGNLVIKQARPWVN
;
A
#
# COMPACT_ATOMS: atom_id res chain seq x y z
N MET A 1 -38.11 -34.59 3.51
CA MET A 1 -37.28 -35.50 4.31
C MET A 1 -35.86 -35.21 3.92
N ASN A 2 -35.25 -34.29 4.59
CA ASN A 2 -33.89 -33.85 4.32
C ASN A 2 -32.97 -34.62 5.29
N ASN A 3 -32.09 -35.44 4.72
CA ASN A 3 -31.03 -36.10 5.47
C ASN A 3 -30.02 -35.06 5.90
N LEU A 4 -30.06 -34.64 7.14
CA LEU A 4 -28.97 -34.00 7.82
C LEU A 4 -27.88 -35.03 8.09
N ASN A 5 -26.77 -34.98 7.38
CA ASN A 5 -25.56 -35.71 7.74
C ASN A 5 -24.99 -35.06 9.01
N LEU A 6 -25.34 -35.65 10.15
CA LEU A 6 -24.64 -35.37 11.42
C LEU A 6 -23.22 -35.94 11.32
N PRO A 7 -22.16 -35.20 11.61
CA PRO A 7 -20.83 -35.78 11.75
C PRO A 7 -20.82 -36.77 12.90
N THR A 8 -20.28 -37.95 12.65
CA THR A 8 -20.16 -39.02 13.65
C THR A 8 -19.15 -38.60 14.70
N LEU A 9 -19.62 -38.23 15.86
CA LEU A 9 -18.79 -37.96 17.01
C LEU A 9 -18.39 -39.29 17.66
N LEU A 10 -17.09 -39.61 17.62
CA LEU A 10 -16.55 -40.77 18.32
C LEU A 10 -15.95 -40.31 19.65
N LEU A 11 -16.54 -40.75 20.75
CA LEU A 11 -16.03 -40.53 22.08
C LEU A 11 -15.21 -41.74 22.49
N LEU A 12 -13.90 -41.60 22.68
CA LEU A 12 -13.01 -42.62 23.21
C LEU A 12 -12.71 -42.33 24.69
N GLY A 13 -13.22 -43.12 25.57
CA GLY A 13 -12.77 -43.17 26.93
C GLY A 13 -11.50 -44.04 27.05
N ILE A 14 -10.38 -43.49 27.40
CA ILE A 14 -9.15 -44.22 27.67
C ILE A 14 -9.17 -44.64 29.15
N LEU A 15 -9.14 -45.94 29.35
CA LEU A 15 -9.09 -46.63 30.66
C LEU A 15 -7.71 -46.41 31.30
N GLY A 16 -7.59 -45.43 32.14
CA GLY A 16 -6.61 -45.40 33.22
C GLY A 16 -7.34 -45.47 34.55
N ASN A 17 -7.32 -46.58 35.21
CA ASN A 17 -7.80 -46.94 36.54
C ASN A 17 -8.52 -45.88 37.39
N LEU A 18 -9.69 -45.45 36.96
CA LEU A 18 -10.77 -44.87 37.80
C LEU A 18 -12.07 -45.17 37.03
N ASP A 19 -13.10 -45.59 37.75
CA ASP A 19 -14.38 -45.97 37.19
C ASP A 19 -14.84 -45.07 36.05
N ALA A 20 -15.06 -45.64 34.86
CA ALA A 20 -15.57 -44.94 33.67
C ALA A 20 -16.98 -44.40 33.98
N GLN A 21 -17.03 -43.18 34.51
CA GLN A 21 -18.29 -42.46 34.69
C GLN A 21 -18.80 -42.05 33.30
N LYS A 22 -20.03 -42.49 33.01
CA LYS A 22 -20.72 -42.22 31.73
C LYS A 22 -20.74 -40.72 31.45
N LEU A 23 -20.19 -40.32 30.32
CA LEU A 23 -20.48 -39.03 29.71
C LEU A 23 -21.99 -38.95 29.40
N ASN A 24 -22.72 -38.10 30.09
CA ASN A 24 -24.16 -38.13 30.11
C ASN A 24 -24.82 -37.43 28.93
N GLN A 25 -24.20 -36.46 28.29
CA GLN A 25 -24.82 -35.82 27.12
C GLN A 25 -23.87 -34.81 26.42
N ILE A 26 -23.84 -34.87 25.08
CA ILE A 26 -23.31 -33.77 24.26
C ILE A 26 -24.52 -32.95 23.82
N LEU A 27 -24.53 -31.67 24.17
CA LEU A 27 -25.59 -30.74 23.81
C LEU A 27 -25.10 -29.85 22.66
N PRO A 28 -25.73 -29.92 21.47
CA PRO A 28 -25.45 -28.93 20.45
C PRO A 28 -25.98 -27.55 20.90
N LEU A 29 -25.14 -26.51 20.90
CA LEU A 29 -25.57 -25.13 21.09
C LEU A 29 -26.17 -24.57 19.79
N GLU A 30 -27.04 -23.56 19.91
CA GLU A 30 -27.73 -22.91 18.78
C GLU A 30 -26.79 -22.41 17.68
N ASN A 31 -25.52 -22.16 17.99
CA ASN A 31 -24.50 -21.65 17.08
C ASN A 31 -23.53 -22.73 16.56
N GLY A 32 -23.89 -24.01 16.65
CA GLY A 32 -23.02 -25.10 16.19
C GLY A 32 -21.83 -25.40 17.10
N LYS A 33 -21.74 -24.81 18.28
CA LYS A 33 -20.73 -25.11 19.32
C LYS A 33 -21.11 -26.37 20.07
N HIS A 34 -20.11 -27.05 20.65
CA HIS A 34 -20.34 -28.26 21.44
C HIS A 34 -20.13 -27.97 22.92
N SER A 35 -21.11 -28.36 23.71
CA SER A 35 -21.05 -28.36 25.16
C SER A 35 -21.11 -29.79 25.70
N ILE A 36 -20.31 -30.08 26.70
CA ILE A 36 -20.22 -31.39 27.34
C ILE A 36 -20.55 -31.21 28.82
N ALA A 37 -21.67 -31.82 29.23
CA ALA A 37 -22.03 -31.87 30.63
C ALA A 37 -21.18 -32.91 31.36
N VAL A 38 -20.57 -32.55 32.46
CA VAL A 38 -19.73 -33.45 33.28
C VAL A 38 -20.37 -33.69 34.66
N PRO A 39 -20.30 -34.93 35.18
CA PRO A 39 -20.84 -35.21 36.49
C PRO A 39 -20.05 -34.50 37.62
N ALA A 40 -20.72 -34.25 38.73
CA ALA A 40 -20.12 -33.70 39.90
C ALA A 40 -19.12 -34.68 40.54
N ASP A 41 -17.92 -34.22 40.84
CA ASP A 41 -16.93 -34.94 41.64
C ASP A 41 -16.23 -33.91 42.55
N PRO A 42 -16.39 -34.04 43.90
CA PRO A 42 -15.85 -33.09 44.81
C PRO A 42 -14.31 -33.11 44.91
N ASP A 43 -13.67 -34.18 44.47
CA ASP A 43 -12.23 -34.39 44.58
C ASP A 43 -11.48 -34.13 43.27
N HIS A 44 -12.18 -33.94 42.14
CA HIS A 44 -11.60 -33.73 40.83
C HIS A 44 -12.18 -32.47 40.12
N TYR A 45 -11.40 -31.89 39.22
CA TYR A 45 -11.88 -30.97 38.24
C TYR A 45 -11.73 -31.58 36.86
N ALA A 46 -12.58 -31.17 35.92
CA ALA A 46 -12.62 -31.71 34.58
C ALA A 46 -12.03 -30.74 33.55
N VAL A 47 -11.19 -31.26 32.69
CA VAL A 47 -10.58 -30.53 31.58
C VAL A 47 -11.05 -31.15 30.27
N LEU A 48 -11.56 -30.32 29.37
CA LEU A 48 -11.92 -30.72 28.00
C LEU A 48 -10.71 -30.61 27.09
N TYR A 49 -10.39 -31.69 26.41
CA TYR A 49 -9.39 -31.73 25.36
C TYR A 49 -10.06 -31.98 24.02
N ARG A 50 -9.48 -31.39 22.97
CA ARG A 50 -9.88 -31.57 21.59
C ARG A 50 -8.72 -32.10 20.76
N SER A 51 -9.02 -32.99 19.80
CA SER A 51 -8.08 -33.53 18.83
C SER A 51 -8.72 -33.66 17.45
N ARG A 52 -7.93 -33.57 16.37
CA ARG A 52 -8.35 -33.92 15.01
C ARG A 52 -7.87 -35.29 14.55
N ASP A 53 -6.77 -35.76 15.12
CA ASP A 53 -6.02 -36.93 14.66
C ASP A 53 -5.95 -38.04 15.73
N LEU A 54 -6.56 -37.85 16.89
CA LEU A 54 -6.50 -38.76 18.06
C LEU A 54 -5.10 -38.92 18.66
N GLN A 55 -4.13 -38.17 18.17
CA GLN A 55 -2.74 -38.23 18.64
C GLN A 55 -2.35 -36.95 19.39
N ASN A 56 -2.75 -35.80 18.86
CA ASN A 56 -2.46 -34.50 19.41
C ASN A 56 -3.69 -33.91 20.09
N TRP A 57 -3.63 -33.73 21.40
CA TRP A 57 -4.73 -33.25 22.22
C TRP A 57 -4.39 -31.88 22.81
N SER A 58 -5.27 -30.90 22.62
CA SER A 58 -5.14 -29.56 23.19
C SER A 58 -6.26 -29.31 24.18
N PRO A 59 -5.97 -28.78 25.39
CA PRO A 59 -7.00 -28.38 26.33
C PRO A 59 -7.77 -27.18 25.75
N VAL A 60 -9.09 -27.18 25.95
CA VAL A 60 -10.00 -26.15 25.39
C VAL A 60 -10.91 -25.52 26.42
N ASP A 61 -11.14 -26.19 27.54
CA ASP A 61 -11.93 -25.66 28.64
C ASP A 61 -11.70 -26.46 29.92
N LEU A 62 -11.98 -25.84 31.08
CA LEU A 62 -11.85 -26.44 32.37
C LEU A 62 -13.03 -26.05 33.28
N VAL A 63 -13.58 -26.97 34.03
CA VAL A 63 -14.61 -26.69 35.02
C VAL A 63 -14.26 -27.27 36.40
N PRO A 64 -14.15 -26.42 37.44
CA PRO A 64 -14.03 -26.88 38.80
C PRO A 64 -15.34 -27.51 39.26
N GLN A 65 -15.30 -28.79 39.68
CA GLN A 65 -16.51 -29.54 40.00
C GLN A 65 -17.10 -29.24 41.38
N TRP A 66 -16.33 -28.57 42.26
CA TRP A 66 -16.80 -28.20 43.59
C TRP A 66 -17.61 -26.89 43.62
N TRP A 67 -17.74 -26.15 42.50
CA TRP A 67 -18.63 -25.03 42.47
C TRP A 67 -20.08 -25.51 42.44
N ASN A 68 -20.87 -24.99 43.36
CA ASN A 68 -22.28 -25.36 43.57
C ASN A 68 -23.22 -24.87 42.41
N SER A 69 -22.79 -24.80 41.20
CA SER A 69 -23.64 -24.51 40.05
C SER A 69 -24.21 -25.81 39.47
N SER A 70 -25.49 -25.82 39.18
CA SER A 70 -26.20 -26.95 38.53
C SER A 70 -25.66 -27.23 37.11
N ASP A 71 -24.85 -26.33 36.55
CA ASP A 71 -24.44 -26.34 35.14
C ASP A 71 -22.91 -26.51 35.07
N ARG A 72 -22.48 -27.75 35.17
CA ARG A 72 -21.08 -28.15 34.95
C ARG A 72 -20.89 -28.49 33.48
N ILE A 73 -20.78 -27.47 32.70
CA ILE A 73 -20.72 -27.58 31.22
C ILE A 73 -19.34 -27.11 30.76
N LEU A 74 -18.61 -28.01 30.13
CA LEU A 74 -17.39 -27.71 29.39
C LEU A 74 -17.77 -27.27 27.98
N ASN A 75 -17.22 -26.20 27.50
CA ASN A 75 -17.53 -25.63 26.21
C ASN A 75 -16.30 -25.68 25.29
N ASP A 76 -16.48 -26.09 24.04
CA ASP A 76 -15.49 -25.80 23.01
C ASP A 76 -15.87 -24.47 22.33
N PRO A 77 -15.07 -23.40 22.52
CA PRO A 77 -15.32 -22.13 21.86
C PRO A 77 -15.10 -22.19 20.34
N GLY A 78 -14.38 -23.23 19.86
CA GLY A 78 -14.06 -23.41 18.45
C GLY A 78 -14.61 -24.72 17.89
N LEU A 79 -15.35 -24.67 16.77
CA LEU A 79 -15.78 -25.86 16.04
C LEU A 79 -14.62 -26.46 15.24
N PRO A 80 -14.37 -27.77 15.30
CA PRO A 80 -13.53 -28.42 14.32
C PRO A 80 -14.27 -28.43 12.95
N ARG A 81 -13.65 -27.85 11.92
CA ARG A 81 -14.24 -27.72 10.58
C ARG A 81 -14.43 -29.03 9.84
N LYS A 82 -13.62 -30.00 10.16
CA LYS A 82 -13.71 -31.40 9.72
C LYS A 82 -13.57 -32.23 10.98
N ASN A 83 -14.02 -33.44 11.06
CA ASN A 83 -14.05 -34.37 12.20
C ASN A 83 -13.23 -33.93 13.43
N GLY A 84 -13.85 -33.64 14.54
CA GLY A 84 -13.21 -33.35 15.82
C GLY A 84 -13.51 -34.45 16.82
N PHE A 85 -12.52 -34.74 17.65
CA PHE A 85 -12.62 -35.69 18.76
C PHE A 85 -12.47 -34.94 20.07
N TYR A 86 -13.22 -35.34 21.07
CA TYR A 86 -13.20 -34.78 22.39
C TYR A 86 -12.89 -35.83 23.43
N GLU A 87 -12.09 -35.44 24.43
CA GLU A 87 -11.78 -36.24 25.59
C GLU A 87 -11.90 -35.36 26.85
N VAL A 88 -12.56 -35.87 27.92
CA VAL A 88 -12.56 -35.20 29.21
C VAL A 88 -11.61 -35.95 30.10
N ARG A 89 -10.62 -35.22 30.66
CA ARG A 89 -9.68 -35.74 31.67
C ARG A 89 -10.00 -35.12 33.01
N TYR A 90 -9.88 -35.92 34.04
CA TYR A 90 -10.12 -35.50 35.42
C TYR A 90 -8.79 -35.39 36.15
N HIS A 91 -8.57 -34.25 36.81
CA HIS A 91 -7.41 -33.97 37.61
C HIS A 91 -7.81 -33.87 39.08
N HIS A 92 -7.04 -34.52 39.97
CA HIS A 92 -7.33 -34.48 41.41
C HIS A 92 -6.97 -33.13 41.99
N ARG A 93 -7.89 -32.49 42.73
CA ARG A 93 -7.72 -31.13 43.27
C ARG A 93 -6.55 -30.96 44.24
N LEU A 94 -6.10 -32.02 44.91
CA LEU A 94 -4.93 -32.02 45.78
C LEU A 94 -3.62 -32.25 45.00
N SER A 95 -3.69 -32.56 43.72
CA SER A 95 -2.57 -32.69 42.82
C SER A 95 -2.98 -32.10 41.46
N PRO A 96 -3.22 -30.78 41.43
CA PRO A 96 -3.69 -30.12 40.22
C PRO A 96 -2.66 -30.19 39.12
N GLY A 97 -3.13 -30.08 37.89
CA GLY A 97 -2.29 -29.95 36.69
C GLY A 97 -1.69 -28.55 36.56
N ASP A 98 -0.83 -28.42 35.60
CA ASP A 98 -0.29 -27.16 35.10
C ASP A 98 -0.41 -27.24 33.56
N LEU A 99 -1.57 -26.77 33.04
CA LEU A 99 -1.97 -26.97 31.62
C LEU A 99 -1.12 -26.16 30.67
N ASP A 100 -0.64 -25.04 31.11
CA ASP A 100 0.19 -24.14 30.30
C ASP A 100 1.67 -24.23 30.61
N SER A 101 2.06 -25.04 31.66
CA SER A 101 3.43 -25.33 32.08
C SER A 101 4.23 -24.08 32.45
N ASP A 102 3.58 -23.10 33.06
CA ASP A 102 4.21 -21.88 33.55
C ASP A 102 4.80 -22.01 34.97
N GLY A 103 4.54 -23.15 35.62
CA GLY A 103 5.00 -23.46 36.99
C GLY A 103 3.97 -23.12 38.07
N ARG A 104 2.75 -22.70 37.69
CA ARG A 104 1.60 -22.55 38.58
C ARG A 104 0.58 -23.63 38.25
N ASP A 105 -0.15 -24.06 39.25
CA ASP A 105 -1.21 -25.03 39.01
C ASP A 105 -2.51 -24.36 38.61
N ASP A 106 -3.29 -25.06 37.74
CA ASP A 106 -4.56 -24.61 37.15
C ASP A 106 -5.53 -24.03 38.19
N LEU A 107 -5.56 -24.58 39.43
CA LEU A 107 -6.48 -24.16 40.47
C LEU A 107 -6.05 -22.86 41.14
N SER A 108 -4.74 -22.67 41.29
CA SER A 108 -4.15 -21.42 41.77
C SER A 108 -4.45 -20.29 40.76
N GLU A 109 -4.41 -20.58 39.49
CA GLU A 109 -4.71 -19.62 38.43
C GLU A 109 -6.20 -19.25 38.38
N ILE A 110 -7.09 -20.24 38.43
CA ILE A 110 -8.53 -19.99 38.51
C ILE A 110 -8.89 -19.15 39.75
N SER A 111 -8.25 -19.45 40.87
CA SER A 111 -8.48 -18.70 42.12
C SER A 111 -7.96 -17.27 42.07
N ALA A 112 -6.99 -17.00 41.20
CA ALA A 112 -6.43 -15.67 40.96
C ALA A 112 -7.07 -14.92 39.80
N ASP A 113 -8.10 -15.51 39.20
CA ASP A 113 -8.79 -15.00 37.97
C ASP A 113 -7.86 -14.90 36.75
N ASN A 114 -6.88 -15.80 36.66
CA ASN A 114 -5.91 -15.88 35.59
C ASN A 114 -6.34 -16.85 34.50
N ASN A 115 -5.75 -16.71 33.30
CA ASN A 115 -5.98 -17.63 32.21
C ASN A 115 -5.13 -18.91 32.37
N TYR A 116 -5.73 -19.99 32.82
CA TYR A 116 -5.11 -21.30 33.04
C TYR A 116 -4.64 -22.03 31.77
N LEU A 117 -4.83 -21.45 30.61
CA LEU A 117 -4.35 -21.94 29.30
C LEU A 117 -3.21 -21.10 28.72
N ALA A 118 -2.76 -20.06 29.42
CA ALA A 118 -1.67 -19.20 28.99
C ALA A 118 -0.62 -19.06 30.09
N ALA A 119 0.65 -19.05 29.71
CA ALA A 119 1.76 -18.90 30.66
C ALA A 119 1.63 -17.61 31.47
N PHE A 120 1.63 -17.75 32.80
CA PHE A 120 1.44 -16.63 33.72
C PHE A 120 2.65 -15.69 33.73
N ASN A 121 2.39 -14.40 33.70
CA ASN A 121 3.39 -13.37 33.95
C ASN A 121 3.12 -12.70 35.32
N PRO A 122 3.96 -12.92 36.36
CA PRO A 122 3.71 -12.37 37.68
C PRO A 122 3.67 -10.85 37.76
N ALA A 123 4.32 -10.15 36.83
CA ALA A 123 4.36 -8.70 36.80
C ALA A 123 3.23 -8.10 35.93
N ASP A 124 2.71 -8.89 34.97
CA ASP A 124 1.72 -8.47 33.97
C ASP A 124 0.94 -9.72 33.55
N PRO A 125 -0.08 -10.16 34.33
CA PRO A 125 -0.82 -11.38 34.04
C PRO A 125 -1.50 -11.30 32.66
N PHE A 126 -1.40 -12.40 31.92
CA PHE A 126 -2.05 -12.52 30.60
C PHE A 126 -3.56 -12.47 30.77
N ASP A 127 -4.20 -11.56 30.04
CA ASP A 127 -5.65 -11.45 29.94
C ASP A 127 -6.08 -11.24 28.46
N GLU A 128 -7.37 -11.17 28.21
CA GLU A 128 -7.91 -10.95 26.87
C GLU A 128 -7.55 -9.57 26.29
N VAL A 129 -7.05 -8.63 27.08
CA VAL A 129 -6.57 -7.33 26.64
C VAL A 129 -5.26 -7.49 25.87
N ASP A 130 -4.36 -8.35 26.35
CA ASP A 130 -3.06 -8.59 25.72
C ASP A 130 -3.14 -9.51 24.52
N GLY A 131 -4.12 -10.43 24.47
CA GLY A 131 -4.27 -11.38 23.39
C GLY A 131 -5.30 -12.48 23.65
N ALA A 132 -5.20 -13.58 22.90
CA ALA A 132 -6.10 -14.74 23.06
C ALA A 132 -5.43 -16.03 22.61
N LEU A 133 -5.86 -17.17 23.20
CA LEU A 133 -5.49 -18.51 22.72
C LEU A 133 -6.42 -19.00 21.62
N PHE A 134 -7.62 -18.42 21.52
CA PHE A 134 -8.65 -18.75 20.55
C PHE A 134 -9.29 -17.49 19.99
N LEU A 135 -9.40 -17.42 18.68
CA LEU A 135 -10.23 -16.43 18.02
C LEU A 135 -11.59 -17.08 17.74
N LYS A 136 -12.47 -17.00 18.72
CA LYS A 136 -13.77 -17.70 18.69
C LYS A 136 -14.70 -17.20 17.59
N ASP A 137 -14.63 -15.92 17.25
CA ASP A 137 -15.51 -15.23 16.31
C ASP A 137 -14.81 -14.00 15.69
N LEU A 138 -15.48 -13.38 14.72
CA LEU A 138 -14.98 -12.18 14.05
C LEU A 138 -14.83 -10.99 15.01
N GLU A 139 -15.66 -10.89 16.05
CA GLU A 139 -15.57 -9.82 17.05
C GLU A 139 -14.25 -9.92 17.82
N THR A 140 -13.89 -11.11 18.30
CA THR A 140 -12.60 -11.35 18.95
C THR A 140 -11.43 -11.04 18.03
N TYR A 141 -11.49 -11.47 16.76
CA TYR A 141 -10.46 -11.12 15.78
C TYR A 141 -10.32 -9.60 15.62
N ASN A 142 -11.43 -8.88 15.41
CA ASN A 142 -11.44 -7.44 15.21
C ASN A 142 -10.95 -6.67 16.44
N THR A 143 -11.17 -7.17 17.65
CA THR A 143 -10.67 -6.57 18.89
C THR A 143 -9.14 -6.61 18.96
N LEU A 144 -8.53 -7.72 18.55
CA LEU A 144 -7.08 -7.88 18.56
C LEU A 144 -6.39 -7.31 17.32
N ALA A 145 -7.11 -7.21 16.21
CA ALA A 145 -6.54 -6.81 14.94
C ALA A 145 -6.23 -5.32 14.88
N LYS A 146 -5.13 -5.01 14.22
CA LYS A 146 -4.83 -3.67 13.75
C LYS A 146 -5.05 -3.61 12.24
N ARG A 147 -5.73 -2.55 11.80
CA ARG A 147 -5.83 -2.26 10.38
C ARG A 147 -4.66 -1.41 9.95
N ASP A 148 -4.07 -1.77 8.83
CA ASP A 148 -3.15 -0.89 8.13
C ASP A 148 -3.91 0.25 7.48
N ASN A 149 -3.46 1.47 7.69
CA ASN A 149 -4.01 2.67 7.03
C ASN A 149 -3.37 2.88 5.66
N PHE A 150 -3.02 1.79 4.97
CA PHE A 150 -2.31 1.88 3.70
C PHE A 150 -3.28 2.01 2.53
N PRO A 151 -2.93 2.83 1.54
CA PRO A 151 -3.69 2.87 0.30
C PRO A 151 -3.50 1.57 -0.48
N GLY A 152 -4.56 1.15 -1.16
CA GLY A 152 -4.49 0.05 -2.09
C GLY A 152 -4.87 -1.31 -1.52
N ALA A 153 -4.49 -2.36 -2.25
CA ALA A 153 -4.84 -3.74 -1.96
C ALA A 153 -4.34 -4.24 -0.59
N GLN A 154 -3.41 -3.52 0.03
CA GLN A 154 -2.84 -3.85 1.34
C GLN A 154 -3.58 -3.20 2.52
N SER A 155 -4.72 -2.58 2.32
CA SER A 155 -5.58 -2.16 3.44
C SER A 155 -6.21 -3.39 4.10
N VAL A 156 -5.44 -4.07 4.92
CA VAL A 156 -5.79 -5.34 5.55
C VAL A 156 -5.83 -5.21 7.07
N LYS A 157 -6.51 -6.15 7.73
CA LYS A 157 -6.44 -6.30 9.19
C LYS A 157 -5.50 -7.43 9.54
N GLU A 158 -4.64 -7.20 10.51
CA GLU A 158 -3.62 -8.15 10.97
C GLU A 158 -3.78 -8.44 12.45
N VAL A 159 -3.77 -9.72 12.81
CA VAL A 159 -3.54 -10.22 14.16
C VAL A 159 -2.24 -11.00 14.14
N LYS A 160 -1.26 -10.59 14.95
CA LYS A 160 0.01 -11.32 15.08
C LYS A 160 -0.17 -12.58 15.89
N PHE A 161 0.64 -13.60 15.61
CA PHE A 161 0.69 -14.80 16.41
C PHE A 161 2.12 -15.20 16.79
N LEU A 162 2.25 -15.80 17.96
CA LEU A 162 3.49 -16.38 18.44
C LEU A 162 3.23 -17.81 18.88
N ILE A 163 3.94 -18.77 18.28
CA ILE A 163 3.97 -20.15 18.77
C ILE A 163 5.26 -20.31 19.56
N THR A 164 5.13 -20.57 20.85
CA THR A 164 6.29 -20.83 21.74
C THR A 164 6.57 -22.31 21.82
N ASP A 165 7.80 -22.66 22.22
CA ASP A 165 8.23 -24.03 22.55
C ASP A 165 7.99 -25.05 21.43
N VAL A 166 8.23 -24.63 20.18
CA VAL A 166 7.89 -25.39 18.94
C VAL A 166 8.47 -26.81 18.89
N LYS A 167 9.52 -27.11 19.69
CA LYS A 167 10.17 -28.43 19.71
C LYS A 167 9.65 -29.37 20.78
N THR A 168 9.00 -28.85 21.79
CA THR A 168 8.63 -29.63 22.98
C THR A 168 7.13 -29.67 23.21
N ASN A 169 6.51 -28.50 23.41
CA ASN A 169 5.08 -28.34 23.62
C ASN A 169 4.60 -27.05 22.95
N PRO A 170 4.35 -27.07 21.64
CA PRO A 170 3.98 -25.87 20.90
C PRO A 170 2.69 -25.23 21.43
N ARG A 171 2.74 -23.92 21.70
CA ARG A 171 1.60 -23.12 22.17
C ARG A 171 1.41 -21.92 21.29
N LEU A 172 0.21 -21.77 20.75
CA LEU A 172 -0.17 -20.64 19.93
C LEU A 172 -0.79 -19.55 20.79
N HIS A 173 -0.30 -18.34 20.63
CA HIS A 173 -0.85 -17.12 21.21
C HIS A 173 -1.19 -16.17 20.07
N PHE A 174 -2.41 -15.64 20.02
CA PHE A 174 -2.79 -14.50 19.20
C PHE A 174 -2.56 -13.22 20.01
N ILE A 175 -1.93 -12.25 19.41
CA ILE A 175 -1.46 -11.02 20.06
C ILE A 175 -2.42 -9.88 19.76
N ASN A 176 -2.80 -9.12 20.77
CA ASN A 176 -3.47 -7.85 20.54
C ASN A 176 -2.46 -6.84 19.99
N VAL A 177 -2.51 -6.60 18.68
CA VAL A 177 -1.55 -5.75 17.97
C VAL A 177 -1.69 -4.28 18.37
N ASN A 178 -2.84 -3.87 18.92
CA ASN A 178 -3.07 -2.52 19.40
C ASN A 178 -2.29 -2.23 20.70
N GLU A 179 -2.09 -3.27 21.54
CA GLU A 179 -1.35 -3.17 22.81
C GLU A 179 0.12 -3.58 22.63
N ASN A 180 0.37 -4.65 21.87
CA ASN A 180 1.69 -5.24 21.67
C ASN A 180 2.06 -5.27 20.17
N SER A 181 2.67 -4.20 19.68
CA SER A 181 3.00 -4.08 18.24
C SER A 181 4.07 -5.07 17.77
N TYR A 182 4.91 -5.59 18.66
CA TYR A 182 6.00 -6.51 18.33
C TYR A 182 5.88 -7.83 19.07
N HIS A 183 6.21 -8.95 18.41
CA HIS A 183 6.24 -10.28 19.02
C HIS A 183 7.15 -10.36 20.24
N TYR A 184 8.28 -9.62 20.23
CA TYR A 184 9.20 -9.57 21.35
C TYR A 184 8.59 -8.89 22.58
N ASP A 185 7.85 -7.81 22.39
CA ASP A 185 7.20 -7.11 23.49
C ASP A 185 6.18 -8.02 24.16
N PHE A 186 5.35 -8.71 23.39
CA PHE A 186 4.45 -9.72 23.91
C PHE A 186 5.19 -10.84 24.65
N ALA A 187 6.24 -11.42 24.05
CA ALA A 187 7.02 -12.46 24.68
C ALA A 187 7.67 -12.00 26.00
N ARG A 188 8.12 -10.73 26.05
CA ARG A 188 8.79 -10.16 27.22
C ARG A 188 7.82 -9.71 28.30
N TYR A 189 6.82 -8.90 27.93
CA TYR A 189 5.98 -8.20 28.90
C TYR A 189 4.76 -9.03 29.31
N VAL A 190 4.19 -9.78 28.41
CA VAL A 190 3.01 -10.61 28.65
C VAL A 190 3.43 -12.01 29.10
N LEU A 191 4.25 -12.72 28.30
CA LEU A 191 4.66 -14.09 28.65
C LEU A 191 5.84 -14.17 29.67
N GLY A 192 6.40 -13.03 30.09
CA GLY A 192 7.47 -13.00 31.07
C GLY A 192 8.81 -13.58 30.64
N ARG A 193 8.97 -13.87 29.33
CA ARG A 193 10.19 -14.46 28.76
C ARG A 193 11.29 -13.41 28.57
N TYR A 194 12.55 -13.84 28.56
CA TYR A 194 13.71 -12.96 28.29
C TYR A 194 13.92 -11.82 29.30
N ARG A 195 13.29 -11.86 30.47
CA ARG A 195 13.40 -10.82 31.51
C ARG A 195 14.74 -10.78 32.22
N ASP A 196 15.51 -11.88 32.19
CA ASP A 196 16.86 -11.97 32.75
C ASP A 196 17.90 -11.18 31.94
N TYR A 197 17.51 -10.71 30.74
CA TYR A 197 18.34 -9.88 29.87
C TYR A 197 17.90 -8.41 29.95
N ASP A 198 18.82 -7.47 29.65
CA ASP A 198 18.40 -6.11 29.26
C ASP A 198 17.54 -6.17 27.97
N PHE A 199 16.86 -5.07 27.66
CA PHE A 199 15.91 -5.04 26.53
C PHE A 199 16.55 -5.46 25.19
N TRP A 200 17.71 -4.88 24.87
CA TRP A 200 18.35 -5.11 23.56
C TRP A 200 18.96 -6.51 23.44
N THR A 201 19.64 -6.96 24.49
CA THR A 201 20.16 -8.33 24.53
C THR A 201 19.03 -9.35 24.47
N GLY A 202 17.95 -9.13 25.21
CA GLY A 202 16.78 -10.02 25.19
C GLY A 202 16.12 -10.06 23.81
N ASN A 203 15.99 -8.92 23.12
CA ASN A 203 15.47 -8.87 21.75
C ASN A 203 16.37 -9.64 20.76
N SER A 204 17.68 -9.48 20.86
CA SER A 204 18.62 -10.24 20.02
C SER A 204 18.53 -11.74 20.25
N VAL A 205 18.41 -12.19 21.51
CA VAL A 205 18.21 -13.61 21.85
C VAL A 205 16.88 -14.13 21.32
N PHE A 206 15.78 -13.36 21.54
CA PHE A 206 14.46 -13.69 20.99
C PHE A 206 14.52 -13.84 19.46
N SER A 207 15.09 -12.87 18.78
CA SER A 207 15.19 -12.86 17.31
C SER A 207 15.97 -14.08 16.79
N SER A 208 17.09 -14.40 17.39
CA SER A 208 17.90 -15.58 17.02
C SER A 208 17.20 -16.92 17.30
N GLN A 209 16.25 -16.97 18.21
CA GLN A 209 15.46 -18.14 18.55
C GLN A 209 14.12 -18.22 17.80
N THR A 210 13.71 -17.16 17.15
CA THR A 210 12.41 -17.03 16.49
C THR A 210 12.56 -16.97 14.97
N TYR A 211 13.47 -16.13 14.49
CA TYR A 211 13.66 -15.87 13.06
C TYR A 211 14.96 -16.49 12.54
N PHE A 212 15.03 -16.77 11.26
CA PHE A 212 16.22 -17.21 10.51
C PHE A 212 16.90 -18.50 11.02
N SER A 213 16.33 -19.18 11.99
CA SER A 213 16.92 -20.36 12.61
C SER A 213 16.19 -21.63 12.23
N ASN A 214 16.94 -22.62 11.71
CA ASN A 214 16.42 -23.99 11.58
C ASN A 214 16.22 -24.68 12.94
N ASN A 215 16.79 -24.12 14.00
CA ASN A 215 16.73 -24.62 15.37
C ASN A 215 15.92 -23.72 16.28
N ARG A 216 14.86 -23.09 15.74
CA ARG A 216 14.02 -22.12 16.46
C ARG A 216 13.30 -22.72 17.67
N ILE A 217 13.08 -21.90 18.67
CA ILE A 217 12.29 -22.21 19.87
C ILE A 217 10.88 -21.65 19.70
N ASN A 218 10.76 -20.51 19.03
CA ASN A 218 9.49 -19.87 18.75
C ASN A 218 9.27 -19.79 17.23
N LEU A 219 8.00 -19.60 16.84
CA LEU A 219 7.58 -19.31 15.46
C LEU A 219 6.62 -18.14 15.50
N ALA A 220 6.95 -17.08 14.79
CA ALA A 220 6.17 -15.83 14.77
C ALA A 220 5.64 -15.57 13.37
N GLY A 221 4.42 -15.06 13.30
CA GLY A 221 3.77 -14.72 12.03
C GLY A 221 2.51 -13.89 12.24
N SER A 222 1.73 -13.75 11.20
CA SER A 222 0.52 -12.96 11.16
C SER A 222 -0.65 -13.72 10.53
N LEU A 223 -1.84 -13.49 11.05
CA LEU A 223 -3.10 -13.89 10.46
C LEU A 223 -3.74 -12.63 9.88
N VAL A 224 -3.76 -12.54 8.56
CA VAL A 224 -4.16 -11.33 7.81
C VAL A 224 -5.53 -11.54 7.18
N SER A 225 -6.43 -10.57 7.32
CA SER A 225 -7.75 -10.56 6.69
C SER A 225 -7.76 -9.67 5.46
N HIS A 226 -7.99 -10.27 4.29
CA HIS A 226 -8.17 -9.58 3.01
C HIS A 226 -9.66 -9.46 2.71
N GLU A 227 -10.29 -8.43 3.24
CA GLU A 227 -11.76 -8.24 3.20
C GLU A 227 -12.27 -7.95 1.79
N ASN A 228 -11.42 -7.37 0.93
CA ASN A 228 -11.77 -6.98 -0.43
C ASN A 228 -11.50 -8.07 -1.49
N TYR A 229 -10.92 -9.21 -1.08
CA TYR A 229 -10.74 -10.36 -1.96
C TYR A 229 -12.10 -10.96 -2.35
N VAL A 230 -12.27 -11.31 -3.62
CA VAL A 230 -13.46 -12.00 -4.14
C VAL A 230 -13.06 -13.32 -4.76
N ALA A 231 -13.53 -14.40 -4.19
CA ALA A 231 -13.23 -15.73 -4.71
C ALA A 231 -14.04 -16.07 -5.97
N SER A 232 -13.61 -17.10 -6.71
CA SER A 232 -14.27 -17.55 -7.94
C SER A 232 -15.74 -17.96 -7.77
N ASP A 233 -16.17 -18.30 -6.54
CA ASP A 233 -17.56 -18.58 -6.20
C ASP A 233 -18.36 -17.33 -5.79
N GLY A 234 -17.77 -16.13 -5.90
CA GLY A 234 -18.36 -14.84 -5.58
C GLY A 234 -18.39 -14.48 -4.10
N LYS A 235 -17.84 -15.31 -3.22
CA LYS A 235 -17.75 -14.96 -1.79
C LYS A 235 -16.58 -14.00 -1.52
N ARG A 236 -16.84 -12.99 -0.68
CA ARG A 236 -15.83 -12.03 -0.23
C ARG A 236 -15.05 -12.54 0.96
N GLY A 237 -13.82 -12.09 1.02
CA GLY A 237 -12.89 -12.28 2.13
C GLY A 237 -12.12 -13.58 2.09
N ILE A 238 -10.87 -13.50 2.46
CA ILE A 238 -9.97 -14.61 2.74
C ILE A 238 -9.04 -14.22 3.89
N TYR A 239 -8.64 -15.20 4.69
CA TYR A 239 -7.59 -15.02 5.68
C TYR A 239 -6.32 -15.70 5.20
N THR A 240 -5.19 -15.01 5.33
CA THR A 240 -3.88 -15.58 5.03
C THR A 240 -3.05 -15.74 6.30
N MET A 241 -2.30 -16.82 6.34
CA MET A 241 -1.22 -17.02 7.30
C MET A 241 0.09 -16.61 6.62
N GLU A 242 0.77 -15.65 7.20
CA GLU A 242 2.01 -15.07 6.67
C GLU A 242 3.11 -15.07 7.73
N PHE A 243 4.35 -15.12 7.29
CA PHE A 243 5.52 -15.04 8.16
C PHE A 243 6.33 -13.79 7.85
N TRP A 244 7.26 -13.47 8.75
CA TRP A 244 8.19 -12.38 8.52
C TRP A 244 8.93 -12.57 7.19
N PRO A 245 9.01 -11.57 6.33
CA PRO A 245 9.45 -11.74 4.93
C PRO A 245 10.79 -12.42 4.75
N THR A 246 11.79 -12.06 5.56
CA THR A 246 13.14 -12.65 5.50
C THR A 246 13.27 -13.98 6.25
N ASP A 247 12.22 -14.44 6.94
CA ASP A 247 12.27 -15.69 7.71
C ASP A 247 12.09 -16.92 6.81
N PRO A 248 13.13 -17.76 6.64
CA PRO A 248 13.07 -18.95 5.82
C PRO A 248 12.37 -20.10 6.57
N VAL A 249 11.07 -19.96 6.81
CA VAL A 249 10.27 -20.91 7.57
C VAL A 249 10.15 -22.24 6.82
N SER A 250 10.55 -23.34 7.44
CA SER A 250 10.45 -24.68 6.82
C SER A 250 9.00 -25.14 6.66
N PHE A 251 8.75 -26.06 5.72
CA PHE A 251 7.43 -26.63 5.48
C PHE A 251 6.80 -27.21 6.78
N GLU A 252 7.59 -27.86 7.63
CA GLU A 252 7.11 -28.45 8.89
C GLU A 252 6.56 -27.38 9.84
N HIS A 253 7.24 -26.23 9.91
CA HIS A 253 6.77 -25.11 10.74
C HIS A 253 5.55 -24.42 10.13
N ILE A 254 5.50 -24.28 8.81
CA ILE A 254 4.33 -23.77 8.08
C ILE A 254 3.13 -24.67 8.35
N GLN A 255 3.29 -25.99 8.23
CA GLN A 255 2.24 -26.97 8.50
C GLN A 255 1.76 -26.88 9.96
N MET A 256 2.70 -26.86 10.92
CA MET A 256 2.38 -26.73 12.35
C MET A 256 1.52 -25.48 12.61
N ALA A 257 1.97 -24.32 12.15
CA ALA A 257 1.26 -23.05 12.38
C ALA A 257 -0.12 -23.09 11.71
N TYR A 258 -0.22 -23.54 10.46
CA TYR A 258 -1.47 -23.63 9.72
C TYR A 258 -2.48 -24.52 10.45
N GLU A 259 -2.07 -25.70 10.91
CA GLU A 259 -2.92 -26.62 11.66
C GLU A 259 -3.37 -26.04 12.99
N MET A 260 -2.48 -25.35 13.72
CA MET A 260 -2.83 -24.71 15.01
C MET A 260 -3.82 -23.57 14.79
N ILE A 261 -3.57 -22.67 13.86
CA ILE A 261 -4.47 -21.56 13.53
C ILE A 261 -5.82 -22.09 13.08
N ASN A 262 -5.85 -23.02 12.14
CA ASN A 262 -7.11 -23.59 11.63
C ASN A 262 -7.97 -24.26 12.73
N ARG A 263 -7.35 -24.78 13.80
CA ARG A 263 -8.08 -25.35 14.95
C ARG A 263 -8.68 -24.28 15.85
N THR A 264 -8.00 -23.13 15.98
CA THR A 264 -8.32 -22.10 16.96
C THR A 264 -9.07 -20.90 16.39
N THR A 265 -9.44 -20.94 15.11
CA THR A 265 -10.19 -19.90 14.39
C THR A 265 -11.43 -20.46 13.69
N PRO A 266 -12.43 -20.95 14.42
CA PRO A 266 -13.56 -21.67 13.84
C PRO A 266 -14.46 -20.82 12.93
N PHE A 267 -14.41 -19.50 13.04
CA PHE A 267 -15.21 -18.58 12.23
C PHE A 267 -14.62 -18.34 10.83
N ILE A 268 -13.35 -18.72 10.59
CA ILE A 268 -12.70 -18.51 9.30
C ILE A 268 -13.10 -19.65 8.35
N ASP A 269 -13.83 -19.32 7.28
CA ASP A 269 -14.22 -20.30 6.25
C ASP A 269 -13.10 -20.59 5.25
N ARG A 270 -12.21 -19.61 5.03
CA ARG A 270 -11.09 -19.68 4.09
C ARG A 270 -9.81 -19.20 4.74
N LEU A 271 -8.92 -20.13 5.00
CA LEU A 271 -7.55 -19.88 5.45
C LEU A 271 -6.61 -20.40 4.37
N ALA A 272 -5.66 -19.57 3.94
CA ALA A 272 -4.60 -19.96 3.02
C ALA A 272 -3.23 -19.57 3.57
N TYR A 273 -2.18 -20.24 3.15
CA TYR A 273 -0.81 -19.79 3.30
C TYR A 273 -0.48 -18.85 2.14
N HIS A 274 0.08 -17.71 2.43
CA HIS A 274 0.58 -16.75 1.45
C HIS A 274 2.08 -16.51 1.67
N ALA A 275 2.86 -16.54 0.59
CA ALA A 275 4.28 -16.29 0.58
C ALA A 275 4.59 -14.96 -0.14
N PRO A 276 4.49 -13.80 0.55
CA PRO A 276 4.59 -12.49 -0.10
C PRO A 276 6.01 -12.12 -0.53
N SER A 277 7.04 -12.80 -0.02
CA SER A 277 8.44 -12.49 -0.25
C SER A 277 9.15 -13.52 -1.13
N GLU A 278 10.28 -13.10 -1.73
CA GLU A 278 11.12 -13.98 -2.54
C GLU A 278 11.68 -15.16 -1.72
N THR A 279 12.15 -14.90 -0.50
CA THR A 279 12.67 -15.94 0.41
C THR A 279 11.62 -17.02 0.68
N GLN A 280 10.39 -16.63 0.95
CA GLN A 280 9.33 -17.59 1.23
C GLN A 280 8.82 -18.30 -0.03
N ARG A 281 8.75 -17.62 -1.17
CA ARG A 281 8.40 -18.23 -2.46
C ARG A 281 9.40 -19.30 -2.90
N VAL A 282 10.70 -19.08 -2.67
CA VAL A 282 11.73 -20.12 -2.93
C VAL A 282 11.44 -21.37 -2.10
N ILE A 283 11.08 -21.23 -0.84
CA ILE A 283 10.74 -22.37 0.03
C ILE A 283 9.44 -23.04 -0.42
N GLN A 284 8.40 -22.25 -0.74
CA GLN A 284 7.14 -22.76 -1.27
C GLN A 284 7.37 -23.57 -2.54
N ASN A 285 8.13 -23.03 -3.49
CA ASN A 285 8.45 -23.69 -4.77
C ASN A 285 9.25 -24.97 -4.57
N ALA A 286 10.22 -24.98 -3.66
CA ALA A 286 10.99 -26.16 -3.33
C ALA A 286 10.17 -27.28 -2.67
N ASN A 287 9.00 -26.98 -2.10
CA ASN A 287 8.13 -27.92 -1.38
C ASN A 287 6.77 -28.14 -2.06
N GLN A 288 6.59 -27.80 -3.33
CA GLN A 288 5.30 -27.86 -4.03
C GLN A 288 4.56 -29.20 -3.88
N GLU A 289 5.27 -30.32 -4.03
CA GLU A 289 4.68 -31.66 -3.89
C GLU A 289 4.21 -31.94 -2.46
N ARG A 290 4.87 -31.36 -1.46
CA ARG A 290 4.47 -31.51 -0.04
C ARG A 290 3.20 -30.70 0.22
N PHE A 291 3.13 -29.46 -0.29
CA PHE A 291 1.94 -28.63 -0.19
C PHE A 291 0.74 -29.31 -0.88
N LYS A 292 0.89 -29.83 -2.10
CA LYS A 292 -0.18 -30.55 -2.80
C LYS A 292 -0.72 -31.74 -2.03
N ASN A 293 0.13 -32.43 -1.26
CA ASN A 293 -0.23 -33.59 -0.45
C ASN A 293 -0.66 -33.22 0.98
N SER A 294 -0.69 -31.95 1.33
CA SER A 294 -1.12 -31.43 2.63
C SER A 294 -2.56 -30.88 2.58
N PHE A 295 -3.07 -30.45 3.73
CA PHE A 295 -4.33 -29.70 3.84
C PHE A 295 -4.14 -28.19 3.81
N ILE A 296 -2.92 -27.71 3.53
CA ILE A 296 -2.61 -26.30 3.45
C ILE A 296 -3.12 -25.78 2.11
N GLU A 297 -4.03 -24.84 2.14
CA GLU A 297 -4.41 -24.08 0.97
C GLU A 297 -3.37 -23.00 0.74
N ILE A 298 -2.94 -22.81 -0.49
CA ILE A 298 -2.01 -21.75 -0.90
C ILE A 298 -2.80 -20.74 -1.71
N ILE A 299 -2.48 -19.47 -1.51
CA ILE A 299 -2.91 -18.41 -2.41
C ILE A 299 -1.68 -17.67 -2.92
N GLU A 300 -1.60 -17.49 -4.22
CA GLU A 300 -0.53 -16.72 -4.84
C GLU A 300 -0.83 -15.22 -4.74
N THR A 301 0.22 -14.41 -4.78
CA THR A 301 0.11 -12.95 -4.73
C THR A 301 -0.82 -12.40 -5.82
N ASP A 302 -0.68 -12.91 -7.06
CA ASP A 302 -1.52 -12.47 -8.17
C ASP A 302 -3.01 -12.79 -7.94
N ASP A 303 -3.31 -13.99 -7.45
CA ASP A 303 -4.69 -14.38 -7.17
C ASP A 303 -5.30 -13.55 -6.04
N LEU A 304 -4.48 -13.23 -5.03
CA LEU A 304 -4.93 -12.46 -3.86
C LEU A 304 -5.27 -11.00 -4.23
N PHE A 305 -4.43 -10.35 -5.04
CA PHE A 305 -4.55 -8.93 -5.32
C PHE A 305 -5.24 -8.58 -6.65
N SER A 306 -5.37 -9.53 -7.58
CA SER A 306 -6.16 -9.32 -8.81
C SER A 306 -7.65 -9.56 -8.62
N ASN A 307 -8.05 -10.34 -7.64
CA ASN A 307 -9.45 -10.69 -7.36
C ASN A 307 -10.06 -9.83 -6.25
N ILE A 308 -10.02 -8.51 -6.44
CA ILE A 308 -10.64 -7.54 -5.53
C ILE A 308 -11.75 -6.77 -6.25
N ASP A 309 -12.83 -6.42 -5.55
CA ASP A 309 -13.93 -5.63 -6.09
C ASP A 309 -13.90 -4.18 -5.62
N TYR A 310 -13.09 -3.87 -4.61
CA TYR A 310 -12.91 -2.55 -4.03
C TYR A 310 -11.48 -2.35 -3.52
N GLN A 311 -10.90 -1.19 -3.81
CA GLN A 311 -9.57 -0.81 -3.32
C GLN A 311 -9.56 0.68 -2.97
N PRO A 312 -9.46 1.04 -1.67
CA PRO A 312 -9.31 2.42 -1.27
C PRO A 312 -7.92 2.94 -1.64
N MET A 313 -7.84 4.02 -2.40
CA MET A 313 -6.60 4.63 -2.84
C MET A 313 -6.28 5.91 -2.06
N ASN A 314 -7.29 6.77 -1.85
CA ASN A 314 -7.22 7.94 -0.99
C ASN A 314 -8.49 8.06 -0.17
N GLN A 315 -8.34 7.95 1.16
CA GLN A 315 -9.45 7.81 2.12
C GLN A 315 -9.92 9.19 2.59
N GLU A 316 -10.62 9.88 1.71
CA GLU A 316 -11.13 11.23 1.92
C GLU A 316 -12.64 11.30 1.66
N ALA A 317 -13.22 12.47 1.86
CA ALA A 317 -14.63 12.75 1.59
C ALA A 317 -14.78 14.08 0.86
N SER A 318 -15.74 14.13 -0.08
CA SER A 318 -16.01 15.33 -0.85
C SER A 318 -17.48 15.46 -1.25
N PHE A 319 -17.79 16.57 -1.86
CA PHE A 319 -19.09 16.82 -2.50
C PHE A 319 -18.87 17.15 -3.97
N GLY A 320 -19.75 16.68 -4.84
CA GLY A 320 -19.65 16.98 -6.26
C GLY A 320 -20.80 16.39 -7.06
N ARG A 321 -20.83 16.66 -8.34
CA ARG A 321 -21.77 16.01 -9.26
C ARG A 321 -21.17 14.69 -9.74
N LEU A 322 -21.87 13.58 -9.56
CA LEU A 322 -21.41 12.27 -10.02
C LEU A 322 -21.56 12.14 -11.55
N VAL A 323 -20.47 11.88 -12.24
CA VAL A 323 -20.43 11.88 -13.71
C VAL A 323 -19.73 10.61 -14.21
N LEU A 324 -20.31 9.97 -15.23
CA LEU A 324 -19.60 8.93 -16.00
C LEU A 324 -18.74 9.60 -17.07
N ALA A 325 -17.43 9.34 -17.04
CA ALA A 325 -16.50 9.91 -18.01
C ALA A 325 -16.72 9.31 -19.41
N SER A 326 -16.82 10.20 -20.41
CA SER A 326 -16.76 9.84 -21.81
C SER A 326 -15.77 10.74 -22.53
N SER A 327 -15.34 10.35 -23.72
CA SER A 327 -14.42 11.16 -24.55
C SER A 327 -14.96 12.55 -24.93
N ALA A 328 -16.25 12.79 -24.72
CA ALA A 328 -16.92 14.07 -24.99
C ALA A 328 -17.22 14.89 -23.72
N THR A 329 -16.88 14.38 -22.53
CA THR A 329 -17.23 15.04 -21.26
C THR A 329 -16.15 16.05 -20.88
N THR A 330 -16.49 17.33 -20.81
CA THR A 330 -15.63 18.34 -20.19
C THR A 330 -15.84 18.29 -18.69
N LEU A 331 -14.79 17.89 -17.97
CA LEU A 331 -14.82 17.73 -16.51
C LEU A 331 -14.52 19.06 -15.81
N SER A 332 -15.13 19.26 -14.66
CA SER A 332 -14.92 20.42 -13.79
C SER A 332 -14.39 20.01 -12.41
N ALA A 333 -13.87 20.97 -11.68
CA ALA A 333 -13.41 20.76 -10.29
C ALA A 333 -14.53 20.31 -9.33
N ARG A 334 -15.78 20.41 -9.74
CA ARG A 334 -16.96 20.02 -8.96
C ARG A 334 -17.52 18.64 -9.34
N ASP A 335 -16.83 17.89 -10.20
CA ASP A 335 -17.30 16.58 -10.62
C ASP A 335 -16.61 15.46 -9.83
N ILE A 336 -17.40 14.47 -9.41
CA ILE A 336 -16.95 13.17 -8.95
C ILE A 336 -17.08 12.24 -10.15
N VAL A 337 -15.98 11.62 -10.59
CA VAL A 337 -15.93 11.01 -11.91
C VAL A 337 -15.73 9.51 -11.83
N ILE A 338 -16.59 8.76 -12.52
CA ILE A 338 -16.42 7.34 -12.77
C ILE A 338 -15.64 7.17 -14.08
N PHE A 339 -14.49 6.53 -14.03
CA PHE A 339 -13.64 6.21 -15.16
C PHE A 339 -13.67 4.71 -15.45
N GLU A 340 -14.17 4.31 -16.60
CA GLU A 340 -14.10 2.93 -17.09
C GLU A 340 -12.64 2.50 -17.36
N ASN A 341 -11.77 3.45 -17.67
CA ASN A 341 -10.35 3.26 -17.88
C ASN A 341 -9.57 4.37 -17.14
N LEU A 342 -8.31 4.10 -16.79
CA LEU A 342 -7.46 5.12 -16.22
C LEU A 342 -7.23 6.25 -17.23
N PRO A 343 -7.63 7.49 -16.93
CA PRO A 343 -7.38 8.59 -17.85
C PRO A 343 -5.88 8.92 -17.83
N ASN A 344 -5.33 9.15 -19.02
CA ASN A 344 -3.95 9.57 -19.21
C ASN A 344 -3.65 10.91 -18.53
N ASP A 345 -4.70 11.63 -18.20
CA ASP A 345 -4.60 13.03 -17.85
C ASP A 345 -5.87 13.48 -17.11
N LEU A 346 -5.73 14.14 -15.97
CA LEU A 346 -6.82 14.50 -15.10
C LEU A 346 -6.74 15.99 -14.71
N THR A 347 -7.85 16.72 -14.84
CA THR A 347 -8.05 18.03 -14.20
C THR A 347 -8.28 17.85 -12.70
N HIS A 348 -8.22 18.93 -11.92
CA HIS A 348 -8.77 18.90 -10.58
C HIS A 348 -10.25 18.51 -10.64
N ILE A 349 -10.63 17.49 -9.87
CA ILE A 349 -12.00 17.00 -9.74
C ILE A 349 -12.28 16.67 -8.26
N ALA A 350 -13.55 16.65 -7.90
CA ALA A 350 -13.98 16.47 -6.53
C ALA A 350 -13.83 15.02 -6.04
N GLY A 351 -13.89 14.02 -6.92
CA GLY A 351 -13.76 12.63 -6.52
C GLY A 351 -13.44 11.71 -7.71
N ILE A 352 -12.82 10.58 -7.41
CA ILE A 352 -12.34 9.63 -8.39
C ILE A 352 -12.88 8.24 -8.07
N ILE A 353 -13.49 7.62 -9.05
CA ILE A 353 -13.87 6.21 -9.03
C ILE A 353 -13.30 5.59 -10.32
N THR A 354 -12.52 4.52 -10.23
CA THR A 354 -12.02 3.81 -11.40
C THR A 354 -12.51 2.38 -11.44
N GLU A 355 -12.80 1.85 -12.61
CA GLU A 355 -13.20 0.45 -12.82
C GLU A 355 -12.00 -0.46 -13.10
N ILE A 356 -10.79 0.12 -13.16
CA ILE A 356 -9.52 -0.59 -13.31
C ILE A 356 -8.67 -0.33 -12.07
N PRO A 357 -8.01 -1.37 -11.52
CA PRO A 357 -7.13 -1.21 -10.36
C PRO A 357 -6.02 -0.19 -10.60
N GLN A 358 -5.74 0.61 -9.58
CA GLN A 358 -4.68 1.62 -9.59
C GLN A 358 -3.49 1.15 -8.76
N THR A 359 -2.30 1.72 -9.04
CA THR A 359 -1.16 1.62 -8.13
C THR A 359 -1.02 2.87 -7.27
N PRO A 360 -0.42 2.78 -6.08
CA PRO A 360 -0.21 3.93 -5.20
C PRO A 360 0.54 5.11 -5.84
N LEU A 361 1.43 4.83 -6.80
CA LEU A 361 2.20 5.85 -7.53
C LEU A 361 1.61 6.21 -8.91
N SER A 362 0.40 5.80 -9.22
CA SER A 362 -0.28 6.27 -10.43
C SER A 362 -0.47 7.79 -10.38
N HIS A 363 -0.37 8.48 -11.53
CA HIS A 363 -0.59 9.93 -11.60
C HIS A 363 -1.93 10.36 -11.00
N ILE A 364 -2.95 9.53 -11.18
CA ILE A 364 -4.29 9.77 -10.66
C ILE A 364 -4.29 9.74 -9.14
N ASN A 365 -3.68 8.72 -8.54
CA ASN A 365 -3.66 8.60 -7.08
C ASN A 365 -2.75 9.65 -6.43
N LEU A 366 -1.60 9.95 -7.01
CA LEU A 366 -0.74 11.02 -6.54
C LEU A 366 -1.47 12.36 -6.55
N LYS A 367 -2.27 12.62 -7.59
CA LYS A 367 -3.07 13.83 -7.69
C LYS A 367 -4.24 13.83 -6.70
N ALA A 368 -4.87 12.69 -6.50
CA ALA A 368 -5.92 12.54 -5.49
C ALA A 368 -5.40 12.85 -4.09
N LYS A 369 -4.26 12.30 -3.72
CA LYS A 369 -3.60 12.58 -2.42
C LYS A 369 -3.24 14.05 -2.26
N GLN A 370 -2.63 14.64 -3.27
CA GLN A 370 -2.25 16.05 -3.26
C GLN A 370 -3.43 17.00 -3.02
N ASN A 371 -4.61 16.64 -3.55
CA ASN A 371 -5.80 17.49 -3.55
C ASN A 371 -6.82 17.05 -2.50
N ASP A 372 -6.47 16.15 -1.58
CA ASP A 372 -7.38 15.53 -0.60
C ASP A 372 -8.66 14.99 -1.26
N THR A 373 -8.52 14.43 -2.48
CA THR A 373 -9.62 13.95 -3.31
C THR A 373 -9.91 12.49 -2.99
N PRO A 374 -11.13 12.10 -2.58
CA PRO A 374 -11.46 10.69 -2.38
C PRO A 374 -11.27 9.91 -3.68
N ASN A 375 -10.52 8.81 -3.61
CA ASN A 375 -10.16 7.97 -4.75
C ASN A 375 -10.29 6.50 -4.40
N ALA A 376 -11.05 5.73 -5.20
CA ALA A 376 -11.15 4.29 -5.06
C ALA A 376 -11.25 3.58 -6.42
N PHE A 377 -10.73 2.37 -6.47
CA PHE A 377 -11.12 1.38 -7.45
C PHE A 377 -12.41 0.69 -6.98
N ILE A 378 -13.40 0.62 -7.85
CA ILE A 378 -14.67 -0.08 -7.64
C ILE A 378 -14.99 -0.82 -8.94
N ILE A 379 -14.99 -2.13 -8.90
CA ILE A 379 -15.25 -2.95 -10.10
C ILE A 379 -16.67 -2.67 -10.61
N ASN A 380 -16.81 -2.47 -11.93
CA ASN A 380 -18.10 -2.22 -12.59
C ASN A 380 -18.92 -1.10 -11.91
N ALA A 381 -18.28 -0.03 -11.48
CA ALA A 381 -18.92 1.08 -10.77
C ALA A 381 -20.07 1.71 -11.58
N SER A 382 -19.94 1.78 -12.91
CA SER A 382 -20.97 2.30 -13.82
C SER A 382 -22.24 1.43 -13.87
N GLU A 383 -22.17 0.18 -13.39
CA GLU A 383 -23.28 -0.75 -13.31
C GLU A 383 -23.69 -1.09 -11.86
N ASP A 384 -22.95 -0.62 -10.85
CA ASP A 384 -23.20 -0.90 -9.44
C ASP A 384 -24.54 -0.27 -8.99
N PRO A 385 -25.51 -1.07 -8.51
CA PRO A 385 -26.81 -0.57 -8.07
C PRO A 385 -26.75 0.43 -6.91
N ARG A 386 -25.63 0.50 -6.18
CA ARG A 386 -25.37 1.48 -5.12
C ARG A 386 -24.93 2.84 -5.68
N ILE A 387 -24.46 2.89 -6.93
CA ILE A 387 -23.88 4.07 -7.59
C ILE A 387 -24.80 4.60 -8.68
N VAL A 388 -25.32 3.73 -9.54
CA VAL A 388 -26.14 4.08 -10.73
C VAL A 388 -27.26 5.07 -10.43
N PRO A 389 -28.05 5.00 -9.32
CA PRO A 389 -29.13 5.94 -9.04
C PRO A 389 -28.67 7.40 -8.84
N PHE A 390 -27.39 7.61 -8.61
CA PHE A 390 -26.81 8.92 -8.32
C PHE A 390 -26.07 9.56 -9.49
N ILE A 391 -25.93 8.84 -10.63
CA ILE A 391 -25.24 9.39 -11.81
C ILE A 391 -26.02 10.60 -12.36
N GLY A 392 -25.35 11.74 -12.48
CA GLY A 392 -25.91 13.03 -12.88
C GLY A 392 -26.35 13.93 -11.72
N GLU A 393 -26.46 13.40 -10.52
CA GLU A 393 -26.91 14.10 -9.32
C GLU A 393 -25.74 14.69 -8.51
N ASN A 394 -26.06 15.68 -7.67
CA ASN A 394 -25.14 16.18 -6.64
C ASN A 394 -25.07 15.20 -5.49
N VAL A 395 -23.86 14.78 -5.13
CA VAL A 395 -23.64 13.75 -4.10
C VAL A 395 -22.56 14.15 -3.09
N PHE A 396 -22.65 13.55 -1.92
CA PHE A 396 -21.54 13.32 -1.01
C PHE A 396 -20.88 11.99 -1.39
N TYR A 397 -19.56 11.94 -1.45
CA TYR A 397 -18.78 10.72 -1.70
C TYR A 397 -17.68 10.61 -0.67
N GLN A 398 -17.58 9.45 -0.02
CA GLN A 398 -16.55 9.12 0.96
C GLN A 398 -15.92 7.77 0.65
N VAL A 399 -14.61 7.71 0.74
CA VAL A 399 -13.80 6.49 0.65
C VAL A 399 -13.31 6.12 2.04
N SER A 400 -13.52 4.87 2.44
CA SER A 400 -13.05 4.32 3.70
C SER A 400 -12.37 2.96 3.48
N PRO A 401 -11.63 2.42 4.46
CA PRO A 401 -10.97 1.12 4.32
C PRO A 401 -11.94 -0.02 3.97
N ASP A 402 -13.14 0.02 4.51
CA ASP A 402 -14.13 -1.05 4.41
C ASP A 402 -15.11 -0.88 3.24
N GLY A 403 -15.04 0.25 2.51
CA GLY A 403 -15.95 0.51 1.42
C GLY A 403 -16.12 2.02 1.15
N PHE A 404 -17.21 2.38 0.48
CA PHE A 404 -17.52 3.75 0.13
C PHE A 404 -18.95 4.12 0.52
N GLU A 405 -19.19 5.42 0.71
CA GLU A 405 -20.53 6.00 0.87
C GLU A 405 -20.82 6.96 -0.28
N ILE A 406 -21.99 6.84 -0.90
CA ILE A 406 -22.56 7.82 -1.83
C ILE A 406 -23.98 8.13 -1.38
N ARG A 407 -24.29 9.42 -1.21
CA ARG A 407 -25.65 9.91 -0.91
C ARG A 407 -25.92 11.20 -1.65
N LEU A 408 -27.19 11.52 -1.86
CA LEU A 408 -27.60 12.81 -2.40
C LEU A 408 -27.09 13.95 -1.50
N ALA A 409 -26.68 15.04 -2.12
CA ALA A 409 -26.26 16.26 -1.46
C ALA A 409 -27.05 17.47 -2.02
N SER A 410 -27.33 18.43 -1.15
CA SER A 410 -27.94 19.69 -1.55
C SER A 410 -26.93 20.63 -2.19
N GLN A 411 -27.38 21.57 -3.01
CA GLN A 411 -26.53 22.62 -3.59
C GLN A 411 -25.78 23.42 -2.51
N ALA A 412 -26.43 23.68 -1.38
CA ALA A 412 -25.82 24.41 -0.26
C ALA A 412 -24.66 23.64 0.39
N GLU A 413 -24.74 22.31 0.49
CA GLU A 413 -23.61 21.48 0.98
C GLU A 413 -22.43 21.57 0.01
N LEU A 414 -22.67 21.48 -1.29
CA LEU A 414 -21.63 21.64 -2.30
C LEU A 414 -20.95 23.02 -2.20
N ASP A 415 -21.72 24.08 -2.20
CA ASP A 415 -21.17 25.45 -2.18
C ASP A 415 -20.35 25.70 -0.93
N ASN A 416 -20.83 25.30 0.24
CA ASN A 416 -20.10 25.41 1.51
C ASN A 416 -18.78 24.61 1.47
N TYR A 417 -18.79 23.41 0.92
CA TYR A 417 -17.59 22.60 0.80
C TYR A 417 -16.55 23.26 -0.09
N PHE A 418 -16.92 23.67 -1.30
CA PHE A 418 -15.97 24.30 -2.24
C PHE A 418 -15.46 25.64 -1.74
N ASP A 419 -16.27 26.41 -1.04
CA ASP A 419 -15.81 27.66 -0.41
C ASP A 419 -14.81 27.41 0.73
N SER A 420 -14.89 26.24 1.39
CA SER A 420 -14.00 25.90 2.51
C SER A 420 -12.62 25.43 2.07
N ILE A 421 -12.50 24.75 0.92
CA ILE A 421 -11.24 24.15 0.45
C ILE A 421 -10.43 25.06 -0.49
N ARG A 422 -11.05 26.08 -1.09
CA ARG A 422 -10.37 26.99 -2.02
C ARG A 422 -9.45 27.95 -1.25
N PRO A 423 -8.17 28.15 -1.66
CA PRO A 423 -7.29 29.14 -1.05
C PRO A 423 -7.90 30.53 -1.04
N THR A 424 -7.70 31.28 0.04
CA THR A 424 -8.28 32.65 0.19
C THR A 424 -7.40 33.74 -0.43
N THR A 425 -6.12 33.47 -0.66
CA THR A 425 -5.14 34.42 -1.19
C THR A 425 -4.57 33.95 -2.53
N THR A 426 -4.24 34.91 -3.39
CA THR A 426 -3.55 34.64 -4.65
C THR A 426 -2.06 34.41 -4.41
N SER A 427 -1.52 33.31 -4.94
CA SER A 427 -0.09 33.01 -4.98
C SER A 427 0.54 33.55 -6.27
N TYR A 428 1.70 34.17 -6.14
CA TYR A 428 2.48 34.71 -7.26
C TYR A 428 3.80 33.92 -7.37
N PRO A 429 3.91 32.89 -8.24
CA PRO A 429 5.13 32.12 -8.39
C PRO A 429 6.34 33.00 -8.69
N GLU A 430 7.40 32.80 -7.91
CA GLU A 430 8.64 33.56 -8.07
C GLU A 430 9.34 33.17 -9.38
N ARG A 431 9.84 34.17 -10.14
CA ARG A 431 10.64 33.95 -11.34
C ARG A 431 11.86 34.86 -11.36
N ASN A 432 13.02 34.29 -11.33
CA ASN A 432 14.28 35.02 -11.42
C ASN A 432 14.74 35.10 -12.88
N LEU A 433 14.64 36.30 -13.48
CA LEU A 433 15.01 36.54 -14.86
C LEU A 433 16.50 36.92 -15.04
N SER A 434 17.29 36.91 -13.99
CA SER A 434 18.73 37.21 -14.08
C SER A 434 19.55 36.08 -14.72
N HIS A 435 18.99 34.86 -14.77
CA HIS A 435 19.56 33.73 -15.51
C HIS A 435 19.22 33.88 -17.00
N THR A 436 20.12 34.44 -17.79
CA THR A 436 19.84 34.79 -19.18
C THR A 436 20.41 33.82 -20.20
N THR A 437 21.08 32.76 -19.79
CA THR A 437 21.73 31.78 -20.67
C THR A 437 21.30 30.34 -20.39
N ILE A 438 21.25 29.50 -21.44
CA ILE A 438 21.15 28.05 -21.30
C ILE A 438 22.40 27.54 -20.60
N ARG A 439 22.21 26.63 -19.62
CA ARG A 439 23.33 26.08 -18.84
C ARG A 439 23.31 24.56 -18.83
N PRO A 440 24.50 23.91 -18.86
CA PRO A 440 24.59 22.48 -18.62
C PRO A 440 24.30 22.15 -17.14
N PHE A 441 23.82 20.95 -16.84
CA PHE A 441 23.42 20.53 -15.48
C PHE A 441 24.53 20.73 -14.45
N ASN A 442 25.79 20.45 -14.80
CA ASN A 442 26.92 20.62 -13.88
C ASN A 442 27.21 22.07 -13.44
N SER A 443 26.50 23.07 -14.02
CA SER A 443 26.62 24.48 -13.68
C SER A 443 25.32 25.08 -13.10
N ILE A 444 24.32 24.28 -12.84
CA ILE A 444 23.02 24.67 -12.24
C ILE A 444 22.97 24.13 -10.81
N ALA A 445 22.84 25.05 -9.83
CA ALA A 445 22.71 24.69 -8.43
C ALA A 445 21.23 24.50 -8.02
N PHE A 446 20.99 23.82 -6.90
CA PHE A 446 19.64 23.69 -6.33
C PHE A 446 18.98 25.04 -6.04
N SER A 447 19.80 26.06 -5.61
CA SER A 447 19.33 27.42 -5.35
C SER A 447 18.85 28.19 -6.60
N ASP A 448 19.08 27.66 -7.81
CA ASP A 448 18.68 28.30 -9.07
C ASP A 448 17.22 27.92 -9.49
N THR A 449 16.46 27.22 -8.59
CA THR A 449 15.11 26.76 -8.84
C THR A 449 14.17 27.86 -9.32
N ASN A 450 14.26 29.08 -8.77
CA ASN A 450 13.46 30.22 -9.18
C ASN A 450 13.85 30.80 -10.56
N GLY A 451 14.92 30.28 -11.21
CA GLY A 451 15.35 30.62 -12.55
C GLY A 451 15.16 29.53 -13.60
N PHE A 452 15.17 28.25 -13.19
CA PHE A 452 15.13 27.10 -14.10
C PHE A 452 13.98 26.13 -13.83
N GLY A 453 13.33 26.21 -12.67
CA GLY A 453 12.29 25.30 -12.20
C GLY A 453 12.82 24.04 -11.50
N GLY A 454 11.95 23.42 -10.70
CA GLY A 454 12.28 22.30 -9.81
C GLY A 454 12.82 21.07 -10.56
N LYS A 455 12.19 20.68 -11.66
CA LYS A 455 12.66 19.51 -12.45
C LYS A 455 14.07 19.67 -12.96
N THR A 456 14.42 20.87 -13.47
CA THR A 456 15.79 21.16 -13.98
C THR A 456 16.80 21.10 -12.85
N THR A 457 16.54 21.77 -11.74
CA THR A 457 17.50 21.83 -10.63
C THR A 457 17.66 20.50 -9.92
N ASN A 458 16.57 19.75 -9.72
CA ASN A 458 16.65 18.42 -9.13
C ASN A 458 17.44 17.44 -10.02
N LEU A 459 17.22 17.47 -11.34
CA LEU A 459 17.98 16.62 -12.26
C LEU A 459 19.44 17.06 -12.36
N SER A 460 19.73 18.36 -12.23
CA SER A 460 21.11 18.88 -12.16
C SER A 460 21.84 18.39 -10.91
N VAL A 461 21.17 18.45 -9.74
CA VAL A 461 21.72 17.90 -8.49
C VAL A 461 21.97 16.40 -8.62
N LEU A 462 21.00 15.66 -9.16
CA LEU A 462 21.12 14.22 -9.39
C LEU A 462 22.31 13.88 -10.31
N HIS A 463 22.45 14.60 -11.44
CA HIS A 463 23.59 14.40 -12.35
C HIS A 463 24.95 14.67 -11.69
N ASN A 464 25.03 15.71 -10.85
CA ASN A 464 26.26 15.99 -10.13
C ASN A 464 26.57 14.97 -9.03
N LEU A 465 25.54 14.40 -8.40
CA LEU A 465 25.68 13.38 -7.35
C LEU A 465 26.03 12.00 -7.92
N MET A 466 25.37 11.61 -9.02
CA MET A 466 25.45 10.29 -9.63
C MET A 466 25.52 10.41 -11.16
N PRO A 467 26.67 10.88 -11.73
CA PRO A 467 26.77 11.13 -13.17
C PRO A 467 26.59 9.89 -14.03
N ASP A 468 26.91 8.69 -13.49
CA ASP A 468 26.76 7.42 -14.20
C ASP A 468 25.32 6.91 -14.22
N LYS A 469 24.46 7.45 -13.33
CA LYS A 469 23.04 7.03 -13.18
C LYS A 469 22.05 8.12 -13.59
N ALA A 470 22.52 9.29 -14.02
CA ALA A 470 21.68 10.39 -14.46
C ALA A 470 22.12 10.91 -15.83
N PRO A 471 21.18 11.31 -16.70
CA PRO A 471 21.54 11.84 -18.01
C PRO A 471 22.31 13.14 -17.88
N PHE A 472 23.23 13.40 -18.82
CA PHE A 472 23.71 14.77 -19.05
C PHE A 472 22.59 15.61 -19.66
N GLY A 473 22.67 16.92 -19.54
CA GLY A 473 21.68 17.79 -20.15
C GLY A 473 21.86 19.25 -19.85
N TYR A 474 20.83 20.01 -20.18
CA TYR A 474 20.83 21.47 -20.12
C TYR A 474 19.52 21.97 -19.55
N GLY A 475 19.59 23.11 -18.85
CA GLY A 475 18.43 23.90 -18.42
C GLY A 475 18.27 25.17 -19.27
N VAL A 476 17.05 25.36 -19.79
CA VAL A 476 16.62 26.63 -20.44
C VAL A 476 15.88 27.46 -19.39
N PRO A 477 16.37 28.67 -19.02
CA PRO A 477 15.81 29.43 -17.92
C PRO A 477 14.47 30.12 -18.29
N PHE A 478 13.73 30.55 -17.26
CA PHE A 478 12.48 31.32 -17.41
C PHE A 478 12.64 32.61 -18.21
N TYR A 479 13.83 33.21 -18.24
CA TYR A 479 14.12 34.37 -19.07
C TYR A 479 13.79 34.14 -20.54
N PHE A 480 14.05 32.93 -21.09
CA PHE A 480 13.71 32.61 -22.49
C PHE A 480 12.21 32.62 -22.73
N TYR A 481 11.43 32.05 -21.81
CA TYR A 481 9.97 32.08 -21.88
C TYR A 481 9.44 33.51 -21.78
N ASP A 482 9.91 34.29 -20.84
CA ASP A 482 9.48 35.66 -20.61
C ASP A 482 9.75 36.56 -21.85
N GLU A 483 10.95 36.48 -22.42
CA GLU A 483 11.31 37.21 -23.64
C GLU A 483 10.55 36.72 -24.88
N PHE A 484 10.26 35.41 -24.96
CA PHE A 484 9.41 34.85 -26.01
C PHE A 484 7.97 35.40 -25.94
N MET A 485 7.39 35.45 -24.75
CA MET A 485 6.05 35.97 -24.52
C MET A 485 5.97 37.48 -24.85
N LYS A 486 6.97 38.26 -24.43
CA LYS A 486 7.06 39.69 -24.74
C LYS A 486 7.23 39.94 -26.24
N HIS A 487 8.14 39.22 -26.90
CA HIS A 487 8.46 39.40 -28.31
C HIS A 487 7.24 39.20 -29.20
N ASN A 488 6.33 38.28 -28.86
CA ASN A 488 5.13 37.97 -29.60
C ASN A 488 3.87 38.71 -29.10
N GLY A 489 3.97 39.54 -28.06
CA GLY A 489 2.82 40.22 -27.48
C GLY A 489 1.83 39.33 -26.73
N TYR A 490 2.21 38.09 -26.43
CA TYR A 490 1.31 37.09 -25.84
C TYR A 490 0.87 37.40 -24.41
N TYR A 491 1.63 38.21 -23.64
CA TYR A 491 1.14 38.67 -22.33
C TYR A 491 -0.09 39.56 -22.46
N ALA A 492 -0.08 40.51 -23.42
CA ALA A 492 -1.23 41.39 -23.66
C ALA A 492 -2.45 40.60 -24.14
N GLU A 493 -2.21 39.59 -25.00
CA GLU A 493 -3.27 38.70 -25.49
C GLU A 493 -3.86 37.84 -24.36
N ALA A 494 -3.03 37.27 -23.51
CA ALA A 494 -3.46 36.49 -22.34
C ALA A 494 -4.28 37.34 -21.37
N ILE A 495 -3.85 38.56 -21.07
CA ILE A 495 -4.59 39.50 -20.21
C ILE A 495 -5.98 39.78 -20.80
N ALA A 496 -6.04 40.08 -22.12
CA ALA A 496 -7.29 40.36 -22.77
C ALA A 496 -8.26 39.15 -22.79
N MET A 497 -7.72 37.95 -23.08
CA MET A 497 -8.48 36.68 -23.03
C MET A 497 -9.05 36.37 -21.67
N ILE A 498 -8.22 36.48 -20.61
CA ILE A 498 -8.64 36.20 -19.24
C ILE A 498 -9.71 37.20 -18.76
N ALA A 499 -9.70 38.43 -19.26
CA ALA A 499 -10.67 39.47 -18.89
C ALA A 499 -12.04 39.33 -19.59
N GLU A 500 -12.18 38.43 -20.57
CA GLU A 500 -13.46 38.18 -21.22
C GLU A 500 -14.47 37.51 -20.28
N GLU A 501 -15.70 38.03 -20.18
CA GLU A 501 -16.71 37.50 -19.26
C GLU A 501 -17.09 36.04 -19.59
N ASP A 502 -17.27 35.75 -20.91
CA ASP A 502 -17.58 34.39 -21.38
C ASP A 502 -16.44 33.40 -21.06
N PHE A 503 -15.17 33.83 -21.16
CA PHE A 503 -14.02 33.02 -20.79
C PHE A 503 -14.04 32.66 -19.30
N GLN A 504 -14.43 33.61 -18.43
CA GLN A 504 -14.47 33.37 -16.98
C GLN A 504 -15.63 32.45 -16.57
N ASN A 505 -16.77 32.56 -17.22
CA ASN A 505 -18.02 31.94 -16.78
C ASN A 505 -18.35 30.63 -17.51
N ASP A 506 -17.81 30.39 -18.72
CA ASP A 506 -18.10 29.18 -19.51
C ASP A 506 -16.85 28.33 -19.74
N PRO A 507 -16.74 27.14 -19.09
CA PRO A 507 -15.62 26.23 -19.26
C PRO A 507 -15.37 25.78 -20.71
N ALA A 508 -16.40 25.60 -21.51
CA ALA A 508 -16.25 25.16 -22.89
C ALA A 508 -15.67 26.30 -23.78
N ILE A 509 -16.11 27.54 -23.58
CA ILE A 509 -15.52 28.73 -24.22
C ILE A 509 -14.07 28.88 -23.75
N ARG A 510 -13.79 28.74 -22.47
CA ARG A 510 -12.44 28.81 -21.91
C ARG A 510 -11.51 27.79 -22.54
N GLU A 511 -11.94 26.53 -22.63
CA GLU A 511 -11.15 25.47 -23.26
C GLU A 511 -10.84 25.80 -24.74
N GLN A 512 -11.84 26.23 -25.49
CA GLN A 512 -11.66 26.59 -26.90
C GLN A 512 -10.69 27.79 -27.06
N ARG A 513 -10.82 28.82 -26.23
CA ARG A 513 -9.95 30.01 -26.27
C ARG A 513 -8.50 29.66 -25.93
N LEU A 514 -8.27 28.83 -24.91
CA LEU A 514 -6.94 28.34 -24.56
C LEU A 514 -6.35 27.46 -25.68
N LYS A 515 -7.16 26.62 -26.30
CA LYS A 515 -6.74 25.83 -27.48
C LYS A 515 -6.30 26.68 -28.64
N ASP A 516 -7.04 27.77 -28.94
CA ASP A 516 -6.71 28.71 -30.03
C ASP A 516 -5.45 29.53 -29.69
N PHE A 517 -5.29 29.96 -28.43
CA PHE A 517 -4.07 30.65 -27.95
C PHE A 517 -2.85 29.73 -28.08
N ARG A 518 -2.95 28.49 -27.61
CA ARG A 518 -1.88 27.48 -27.76
C ARG A 518 -1.54 27.21 -29.23
N LYS A 519 -2.52 27.17 -30.11
CA LYS A 519 -2.31 26.98 -31.53
C LYS A 519 -1.45 28.14 -32.10
N ARG A 520 -1.76 29.40 -31.75
CA ARG A 520 -0.95 30.56 -32.16
C ARG A 520 0.48 30.47 -31.66
N ILE A 521 0.68 30.11 -30.37
CA ILE A 521 2.01 29.88 -29.82
C ILE A 521 2.78 28.84 -30.65
N LYS A 522 2.13 27.72 -31.03
CA LYS A 522 2.77 26.63 -31.76
C LYS A 522 3.10 26.98 -33.22
N THR A 523 2.25 27.75 -33.91
CA THR A 523 2.31 27.87 -35.35
C THR A 523 2.63 29.27 -35.88
N GLU A 524 2.37 30.33 -35.09
CA GLU A 524 2.45 31.71 -35.55
C GLU A 524 3.57 32.52 -34.83
N SER A 525 4.13 31.98 -33.74
CA SER A 525 5.15 32.67 -32.96
C SER A 525 6.49 32.77 -33.68
N SER A 526 7.25 33.83 -33.38
CA SER A 526 8.64 34.00 -33.78
C SER A 526 9.56 34.07 -32.57
N PHE A 527 10.86 33.94 -32.80
CA PHE A 527 11.87 34.01 -31.74
C PHE A 527 12.84 35.16 -32.04
N PRO A 528 13.32 35.88 -31.01
CA PRO A 528 14.43 36.82 -31.17
C PRO A 528 15.67 36.11 -31.75
N THR A 529 16.45 36.82 -32.58
CA THR A 529 17.63 36.26 -33.26
C THR A 529 18.65 35.65 -32.26
N TRP A 530 18.87 36.31 -31.15
CA TRP A 530 19.78 35.82 -30.12
C TRP A 530 19.30 34.48 -29.51
N MET A 531 17.99 34.32 -29.38
CA MET A 531 17.38 33.07 -28.83
C MET A 531 17.48 31.94 -29.85
N ILE A 532 17.29 32.22 -31.12
CA ILE A 532 17.51 31.25 -32.19
C ILE A 532 18.94 30.74 -32.19
N SER A 533 19.95 31.66 -32.04
CA SER A 533 21.35 31.27 -31.95
C SER A 533 21.60 30.36 -30.74
N ALA A 534 21.14 30.75 -29.56
CA ALA A 534 21.32 29.95 -28.34
C ALA A 534 20.66 28.56 -28.41
N LEU A 535 19.49 28.45 -29.04
CA LEU A 535 18.80 27.17 -29.26
C LEU A 535 19.47 26.33 -30.35
N THR A 536 20.12 26.96 -31.35
CA THR A 536 20.96 26.27 -32.33
C THR A 536 22.18 25.65 -31.64
N ASP A 537 22.85 26.42 -30.78
CA ASP A 537 24.00 25.93 -30.01
C ASP A 537 23.59 24.76 -29.09
N LEU A 538 22.43 24.85 -28.43
CA LEU A 538 21.86 23.76 -27.65
C LEU A 538 21.63 22.51 -28.49
N GLN A 539 20.98 22.64 -29.66
CA GLN A 539 20.72 21.52 -30.56
C GLN A 539 22.02 20.85 -31.02
N ASN A 540 23.04 21.64 -31.36
CA ASN A 540 24.35 21.16 -31.81
C ASN A 540 25.19 20.57 -30.66
N SER A 541 24.82 20.77 -29.40
CA SER A 541 25.50 20.16 -28.25
C SER A 541 25.20 18.70 -28.07
N PHE A 542 24.15 18.18 -28.72
CA PHE A 542 23.84 16.77 -28.73
C PHE A 542 24.49 16.07 -29.94
N PRO A 543 25.04 14.87 -29.77
CA PRO A 543 25.50 14.05 -30.91
C PRO A 543 24.37 13.80 -31.91
N PRO A 544 24.68 13.72 -33.23
CA PRO A 544 23.66 13.58 -34.28
C PRO A 544 22.71 12.38 -34.11
N GLU A 545 23.20 11.30 -33.48
CA GLU A 545 22.43 10.08 -33.18
C GLU A 545 21.54 10.20 -31.93
N VAL A 546 21.78 11.21 -31.10
CA VAL A 546 21.03 11.44 -29.86
C VAL A 546 19.82 12.31 -30.12
N THR A 547 18.65 11.81 -29.77
CA THR A 547 17.39 12.55 -29.87
C THR A 547 17.16 13.31 -28.56
N PRO A 548 17.12 14.65 -28.54
CA PRO A 548 16.84 15.42 -27.33
C PRO A 548 15.39 15.24 -26.86
N ARG A 549 15.20 15.06 -25.58
CA ARG A 549 13.91 15.13 -24.89
C ARG A 549 13.81 16.46 -24.17
N LEU A 550 12.77 17.24 -24.48
CA LEU A 550 12.45 18.51 -23.84
C LEU A 550 11.32 18.28 -22.83
N ARG A 551 11.58 18.56 -21.58
CA ARG A 551 10.61 18.42 -20.49
C ARG A 551 10.28 19.77 -19.88
N SER A 552 9.02 20.00 -19.56
CA SER A 552 8.57 21.16 -18.80
C SER A 552 9.27 21.23 -17.44
N SER A 553 9.57 22.44 -16.99
CA SER A 553 10.11 22.75 -15.65
C SER A 553 9.57 24.11 -15.22
N ALA A 554 8.28 24.17 -14.86
CA ALA A 554 7.61 25.41 -14.50
C ALA A 554 7.93 25.85 -13.06
N ASN A 555 7.79 27.16 -12.78
CA ASN A 555 8.01 27.70 -11.45
C ASN A 555 6.91 27.38 -10.43
N ALA A 556 5.79 26.82 -10.88
CA ALA A 556 4.68 26.38 -10.06
C ALA A 556 4.47 24.87 -10.12
N GLU A 557 5.44 24.06 -10.61
CA GLU A 557 5.22 22.64 -10.88
C GLU A 557 5.56 21.70 -9.71
N ASP A 558 6.63 21.99 -8.97
CA ASP A 558 7.14 21.13 -7.91
C ASP A 558 7.29 21.94 -6.59
N SER A 559 6.25 22.68 -6.18
CA SER A 559 6.22 23.36 -4.89
C SER A 559 5.58 22.47 -3.80
N VAL A 560 5.87 22.76 -2.54
CA VAL A 560 5.27 22.07 -1.40
C VAL A 560 3.74 22.21 -1.38
N ASP A 561 3.24 23.37 -1.85
CA ASP A 561 1.81 23.70 -1.82
C ASP A 561 1.10 23.42 -3.14
N PHE A 562 1.84 23.06 -4.20
CA PHE A 562 1.26 22.77 -5.52
C PHE A 562 2.17 21.83 -6.32
N ASN A 563 1.69 20.65 -6.57
CA ASN A 563 2.36 19.68 -7.43
C ASN A 563 1.72 19.65 -8.82
N GLY A 564 2.37 20.27 -9.79
CA GLY A 564 1.92 20.30 -11.18
C GLY A 564 2.25 19.05 -12.00
N ALA A 565 2.41 17.90 -11.36
CA ALA A 565 2.74 16.65 -12.06
C ALA A 565 1.70 16.34 -13.16
N GLY A 566 2.17 16.08 -14.37
CA GLY A 566 1.32 15.72 -15.49
C GLY A 566 0.56 16.90 -16.15
N LEU A 567 0.66 18.12 -15.65
CA LEU A 567 -0.05 19.27 -16.22
C LEU A 567 0.55 19.79 -17.54
N TYR A 568 1.84 19.57 -17.74
CA TYR A 568 2.58 20.15 -18.85
C TYR A 568 3.20 19.08 -19.74
N ASP A 569 3.30 19.42 -21.04
CA ASP A 569 3.73 18.48 -22.07
C ASP A 569 5.27 18.36 -22.12
N SER A 570 5.73 17.16 -22.46
CA SER A 570 7.14 16.87 -22.79
C SER A 570 7.25 16.37 -24.22
N TYR A 571 8.29 16.76 -24.95
CA TYR A 571 8.45 16.43 -26.37
C TYR A 571 9.83 15.84 -26.67
N THR A 572 9.86 14.78 -27.47
CA THR A 572 11.08 14.27 -28.05
C THR A 572 11.28 14.94 -29.41
N HIS A 573 12.39 15.67 -29.55
CA HIS A 573 12.71 16.34 -30.82
C HIS A 573 13.36 15.35 -31.78
N LYS A 574 12.64 14.95 -32.83
CA LYS A 574 13.10 13.98 -33.82
C LYS A 574 14.01 14.64 -34.84
N ALA A 575 14.96 13.88 -35.42
CA ALA A 575 15.93 14.37 -36.39
C ALA A 575 15.28 14.99 -37.67
N ASP A 576 14.10 14.51 -38.06
CA ASP A 576 13.35 14.99 -39.20
C ASP A 576 12.47 16.23 -38.94
N GLU A 577 12.44 16.71 -37.70
CA GLU A 577 11.60 17.84 -37.30
C GLU A 577 12.26 19.22 -37.52
N GLY A 578 13.51 19.24 -37.96
CA GLY A 578 14.22 20.46 -38.29
C GLY A 578 14.81 21.14 -37.03
N HIS A 579 14.56 22.44 -36.84
CA HIS A 579 15.12 23.17 -35.73
C HIS A 579 14.37 22.93 -34.42
N ILE A 580 15.09 22.81 -33.29
CA ILE A 580 14.58 22.52 -31.94
C ILE A 580 13.52 23.54 -31.44
N ILE A 581 13.45 24.75 -32.04
CA ILE A 581 12.42 25.76 -31.73
C ILE A 581 10.98 25.17 -31.88
N LYS A 582 10.78 24.21 -32.78
CA LYS A 582 9.47 23.53 -32.89
C LYS A 582 9.06 22.91 -31.57
N SER A 583 9.94 22.14 -30.93
CA SER A 583 9.67 21.47 -29.65
C SER A 583 9.62 22.47 -28.49
N VAL A 584 10.43 23.53 -28.51
CA VAL A 584 10.35 24.62 -27.52
C VAL A 584 8.98 25.29 -27.53
N ARG A 585 8.42 25.63 -28.72
CA ARG A 585 7.05 26.16 -28.85
C ARG A 585 6.00 25.23 -28.23
N GLN A 586 6.15 23.93 -28.45
CA GLN A 586 5.24 22.93 -27.92
C GLN A 586 5.27 22.93 -26.38
N VAL A 587 6.47 22.93 -25.78
CA VAL A 587 6.62 22.99 -24.31
C VAL A 587 6.07 24.31 -23.77
N TYR A 588 6.41 25.47 -24.38
CA TYR A 588 5.90 26.75 -23.92
C TYR A 588 4.38 26.87 -24.01
N SER A 589 3.79 26.33 -25.09
CA SER A 589 2.33 26.32 -25.25
C SER A 589 1.63 25.49 -24.16
N SER A 590 2.30 24.49 -23.58
CA SER A 590 1.70 23.61 -22.59
C SER A 590 1.41 24.31 -21.25
N LEU A 591 2.05 25.44 -20.96
CA LEU A 591 1.70 26.27 -19.80
C LEU A 591 0.23 26.74 -19.85
N TRP A 592 -0.32 26.85 -21.05
CA TRP A 592 -1.68 27.26 -21.34
C TRP A 592 -2.61 26.09 -21.66
N ASN A 593 -2.25 24.86 -21.28
CA ASN A 593 -3.17 23.72 -21.31
C ASN A 593 -4.40 24.04 -20.46
N TYR A 594 -5.59 23.66 -20.91
CA TYR A 594 -6.84 23.90 -20.19
C TYR A 594 -6.74 23.44 -18.73
N ARG A 595 -6.28 22.21 -18.52
CA ARG A 595 -6.07 21.66 -17.16
C ARG A 595 -5.08 22.47 -16.33
N ALA A 596 -3.95 22.82 -16.90
CA ALA A 596 -2.97 23.63 -16.20
C ALA A 596 -3.51 25.03 -15.83
N TYR A 597 -4.42 25.56 -16.65
CA TYR A 597 -5.15 26.78 -16.36
C TYR A 597 -6.13 26.57 -15.21
N GLU A 598 -7.01 25.54 -15.30
CA GLU A 598 -8.01 25.24 -14.27
C GLU A 598 -7.38 24.97 -12.90
N GLU A 599 -6.29 24.23 -12.86
CA GLU A 599 -5.54 23.99 -11.60
C GLU A 599 -5.04 25.30 -10.99
N ARG A 600 -4.37 26.14 -11.78
CA ARG A 600 -3.92 27.45 -11.29
C ARG A 600 -5.07 28.33 -10.83
N GLU A 601 -6.21 28.30 -11.55
CA GLU A 601 -7.39 29.04 -11.17
C GLU A 601 -7.98 28.55 -9.84
N PHE A 602 -8.07 27.23 -9.66
CA PHE A 602 -8.56 26.65 -8.40
C PHE A 602 -7.67 27.04 -7.21
N TYR A 603 -6.34 26.88 -7.36
CA TYR A 603 -5.37 27.21 -6.31
C TYR A 603 -5.03 28.71 -6.24
N ARG A 604 -5.74 29.55 -6.98
CA ARG A 604 -5.48 30.99 -7.09
C ARG A 604 -4.01 31.32 -7.36
N ILE A 605 -3.38 30.61 -8.27
CA ILE A 605 -2.03 30.88 -8.74
C ILE A 605 -2.09 31.85 -9.91
N ASP A 606 -1.38 32.98 -9.81
CA ASP A 606 -1.39 34.01 -10.86
C ASP A 606 -0.84 33.45 -12.19
N HIS A 607 -1.65 33.51 -13.24
CA HIS A 607 -1.34 32.97 -14.56
C HIS A 607 -0.20 33.71 -15.27
N LEU A 608 0.00 34.98 -14.99
CA LEU A 608 0.98 35.83 -15.68
C LEU A 608 2.35 35.77 -15.06
N THR A 609 2.45 35.40 -13.77
CA THR A 609 3.73 35.15 -13.10
C THR A 609 4.19 33.70 -13.26
N ALA A 610 3.30 32.79 -13.65
CA ALA A 610 3.67 31.44 -14.06
C ALA A 610 4.64 31.49 -15.26
N ALA A 611 5.72 30.72 -15.20
CA ALA A 611 6.78 30.71 -16.21
C ALA A 611 7.24 29.28 -16.49
N MET A 612 7.70 29.06 -17.74
CA MET A 612 8.12 27.75 -18.22
C MET A 612 9.63 27.74 -18.50
N GLY A 613 10.38 27.01 -17.69
CA GLY A 613 11.73 26.53 -18.04
C GLY A 613 11.67 25.21 -18.80
N ILE A 614 12.78 24.80 -19.38
CA ILE A 614 12.84 23.52 -20.09
C ILE A 614 14.09 22.75 -19.64
N THR A 615 13.88 21.52 -19.26
CA THR A 615 14.92 20.52 -19.02
C THR A 615 15.17 19.77 -20.33
N VAL A 616 16.39 19.74 -20.83
CA VAL A 616 16.75 19.05 -22.08
C VAL A 616 17.81 17.99 -21.82
N HIS A 617 17.50 16.74 -22.14
CA HIS A 617 18.41 15.61 -21.95
C HIS A 617 18.22 14.57 -23.07
N PRO A 618 19.12 13.56 -23.25
CA PRO A 618 18.95 12.48 -24.18
C PRO A 618 17.60 11.74 -23.98
N ASN A 619 16.92 11.40 -25.05
CA ASN A 619 15.76 10.50 -24.99
C ASN A 619 16.25 9.06 -24.86
N PHE A 620 15.63 8.28 -23.99
CA PHE A 620 15.87 6.84 -23.85
C PHE A 620 14.88 6.08 -24.75
N ARG A 621 15.35 4.99 -25.33
CA ARG A 621 14.58 4.08 -26.21
C ARG A 621 14.98 2.65 -25.94
N ASN A 622 14.09 1.72 -26.31
CA ASN A 622 14.32 0.28 -26.17
C ASN A 622 14.71 -0.13 -24.75
N GLU A 623 14.16 0.56 -23.75
CA GLU A 623 14.40 0.17 -22.36
C GLU A 623 13.86 -1.22 -22.05
N GLN A 624 14.56 -1.96 -21.19
CA GLN A 624 14.10 -3.26 -20.67
C GLN A 624 12.92 -3.08 -19.71
N ALA A 625 12.98 -2.01 -18.89
CA ALA A 625 11.95 -1.65 -17.94
C ALA A 625 11.94 -0.14 -17.64
N ASN A 626 10.84 0.35 -17.15
CA ASN A 626 10.75 1.66 -16.56
C ASN A 626 9.92 1.61 -15.27
N GLY A 627 10.06 2.62 -14.40
CA GLY A 627 9.34 2.63 -13.15
C GLY A 627 9.43 3.93 -12.38
N VAL A 628 8.74 3.92 -11.25
CA VAL A 628 8.78 4.95 -10.23
C VAL A 628 9.14 4.30 -8.90
N ALA A 629 9.95 4.95 -8.09
CA ALA A 629 10.31 4.44 -6.78
C ALA A 629 10.35 5.55 -5.75
N VAL A 630 9.98 5.22 -4.51
CA VAL A 630 10.00 6.13 -3.36
C VAL A 630 11.03 5.67 -2.35
N ALA A 631 11.86 6.60 -1.87
CA ALA A 631 12.90 6.34 -0.87
C ALA A 631 12.31 6.18 0.54
N ARG A 632 11.21 5.45 0.65
CA ARG A 632 10.50 5.19 1.90
C ARG A 632 9.62 3.95 1.75
N ASN A 633 9.41 3.25 2.86
CA ASN A 633 8.30 2.33 2.98
C ASN A 633 7.00 3.16 3.10
N ILE A 634 6.17 3.11 2.05
CA ILE A 634 4.91 3.86 1.99
C ILE A 634 3.78 3.18 2.78
N PHE A 635 3.99 1.93 3.20
CA PHE A 635 3.01 1.13 3.94
C PHE A 635 3.22 1.21 5.45
N ASP A 636 4.47 1.22 5.91
CA ASP A 636 4.81 1.40 7.31
C ASP A 636 6.03 2.33 7.47
N PRO A 637 5.81 3.60 7.81
CA PRO A 637 6.89 4.57 7.95
C PRO A 637 7.83 4.29 9.14
N THR A 638 7.47 3.37 10.03
CA THR A 638 8.32 2.97 11.16
C THR A 638 9.43 1.99 10.76
N TRP A 639 9.29 1.36 9.58
CA TRP A 639 10.26 0.44 9.01
C TRP A 639 10.97 1.05 7.81
N GLU A 640 12.29 0.96 7.79
CA GLU A 640 13.07 1.36 6.63
C GLU A 640 12.74 0.44 5.44
N GLY A 641 12.44 1.04 4.31
CA GLY A 641 12.11 0.32 3.09
C GLY A 641 11.96 1.26 1.92
N TYR A 642 11.89 0.69 0.71
CA TYR A 642 11.82 1.40 -0.56
C TYR A 642 10.71 0.80 -1.40
N TYR A 643 9.72 1.60 -1.74
CA TYR A 643 8.63 1.16 -2.58
C TYR A 643 9.00 1.35 -4.06
N VAL A 644 8.76 0.32 -4.86
CA VAL A 644 9.05 0.33 -6.30
C VAL A 644 7.83 -0.14 -7.07
N ASN A 645 7.53 0.59 -8.14
CA ASN A 645 6.50 0.26 -9.11
C ASN A 645 7.18 0.23 -10.49
N SER A 646 7.11 -0.88 -11.23
CA SER A 646 7.84 -1.08 -12.48
C SER A 646 7.03 -1.81 -13.55
N GLN A 647 7.33 -1.52 -14.83
CA GLN A 647 6.72 -2.20 -15.96
C GLN A 647 7.78 -2.48 -17.03
N ILE A 648 7.57 -3.56 -17.78
CA ILE A 648 8.45 -3.97 -18.86
C ILE A 648 8.40 -2.98 -20.04
N GLY A 649 9.53 -2.71 -20.65
CA GLY A 649 9.65 -1.92 -21.87
C GLY A 649 9.30 -0.45 -21.67
N GLU A 650 8.55 0.11 -22.60
CA GLU A 650 8.20 1.54 -22.65
C GLU A 650 6.82 1.86 -22.04
N ASP A 651 6.05 0.86 -21.61
CA ASP A 651 4.74 1.04 -20.97
C ASP A 651 4.89 1.74 -19.62
N LEU A 652 4.20 2.85 -19.43
CA LEU A 652 4.42 3.74 -18.30
C LEU A 652 3.66 3.27 -17.06
N VAL A 653 4.34 3.11 -15.94
CA VAL A 653 3.73 2.76 -14.65
C VAL A 653 2.80 3.86 -14.09
N THR A 654 3.13 5.13 -14.38
CA THR A 654 2.35 6.28 -13.92
C THR A 654 1.12 6.56 -14.78
N ASN A 655 1.12 6.03 -15.99
CA ASN A 655 0.09 6.16 -16.99
C ASN A 655 0.09 4.90 -17.87
N PRO A 656 -0.33 3.74 -17.30
CA PRO A 656 -0.25 2.47 -18.00
C PRO A 656 -1.15 2.43 -19.23
N GLU A 657 -0.75 1.63 -20.21
CA GLU A 657 -1.61 1.33 -21.36
C GLU A 657 -2.87 0.57 -20.92
N LEU A 658 -3.86 0.53 -21.80
CA LEU A 658 -5.11 -0.18 -21.52
C LEU A 658 -4.83 -1.64 -21.12
N ASN A 659 -5.39 -2.04 -19.99
CA ASN A 659 -5.21 -3.38 -19.41
C ASN A 659 -3.76 -3.71 -18.98
N SER A 660 -2.88 -2.73 -18.80
CA SER A 660 -1.56 -2.93 -18.22
C SER A 660 -1.59 -2.74 -16.70
N THR A 661 -1.13 -3.75 -15.96
CA THR A 661 -0.97 -3.68 -14.51
C THR A 661 0.53 -3.81 -14.19
N PRO A 662 1.17 -2.77 -13.67
CA PRO A 662 2.58 -2.80 -13.31
C PRO A 662 2.89 -3.70 -12.11
N GLU A 663 4.14 -4.15 -12.01
CA GLU A 663 4.68 -4.79 -10.82
C GLU A 663 4.80 -3.79 -9.67
N GLU A 664 4.43 -4.21 -8.47
CA GLU A 664 4.62 -3.48 -7.21
C GLU A 664 5.44 -4.32 -6.24
N LEU A 665 6.48 -3.73 -5.67
CA LEU A 665 7.28 -4.39 -4.64
C LEU A 665 7.76 -3.41 -3.56
N LEU A 666 8.09 -3.97 -2.41
CA LEU A 666 8.73 -3.29 -1.30
C LEU A 666 10.09 -3.97 -1.04
N ALA A 667 11.18 -3.22 -1.14
CA ALA A 667 12.48 -3.64 -0.66
C ALA A 667 12.66 -3.12 0.77
N ALA A 668 12.63 -3.99 1.77
CA ALA A 668 12.63 -3.63 3.17
C ALA A 668 13.94 -4.03 3.87
N ASP A 669 14.49 -3.13 4.68
CA ASP A 669 15.54 -3.43 5.64
C ASP A 669 14.88 -3.78 6.97
N LEU A 670 14.76 -5.07 7.21
CA LEU A 670 13.99 -5.57 8.33
C LEU A 670 14.82 -5.77 9.62
N LEU A 671 16.16 -5.81 9.52
CA LEU A 671 17.03 -6.07 10.67
C LEU A 671 18.37 -5.32 10.65
N GLY A 672 18.57 -4.39 9.71
CA GLY A 672 19.83 -3.66 9.55
C GLY A 672 20.97 -4.51 8.96
N ASP A 673 20.68 -5.72 8.51
CA ASP A 673 21.63 -6.63 7.84
C ASP A 673 21.27 -6.72 6.34
N GLU A 674 22.21 -6.38 5.47
CA GLU A 674 22.03 -6.59 4.04
C GLU A 674 22.05 -8.10 3.67
N PRO A 675 21.37 -8.48 2.59
CA PRO A 675 20.63 -7.64 1.63
C PRO A 675 19.17 -7.41 2.02
N TYR A 676 18.60 -6.27 1.52
CA TYR A 676 17.16 -6.00 1.63
C TYR A 676 16.32 -7.16 1.14
N GLU A 677 15.25 -7.46 1.84
CA GLU A 677 14.26 -8.44 1.39
C GLU A 677 13.26 -7.80 0.45
N ILE A 678 12.93 -8.51 -0.62
CA ILE A 678 11.96 -8.05 -1.61
C ILE A 678 10.62 -8.72 -1.34
N GLN A 679 9.63 -7.90 -1.00
CA GLN A 679 8.23 -8.32 -0.89
C GLN A 679 7.50 -7.91 -2.17
N TYR A 680 6.92 -8.88 -2.87
CA TYR A 680 6.07 -8.60 -4.02
C TYR A 680 4.64 -8.38 -3.55
N ILE A 681 4.09 -7.21 -3.90
CA ILE A 681 2.71 -6.84 -3.63
C ILE A 681 1.85 -7.28 -4.82
N ARG A 682 2.40 -7.13 -6.03
CA ARG A 682 1.74 -7.49 -7.29
C ARG A 682 2.78 -7.75 -8.36
N PHE A 683 2.54 -8.73 -9.22
CA PHE A 683 3.36 -8.95 -10.42
C PHE A 683 2.79 -8.23 -11.64
N SER A 684 3.65 -7.96 -12.62
CA SER A 684 3.21 -7.39 -13.90
C SER A 684 2.36 -8.40 -14.67
N ASN A 685 1.21 -7.96 -15.19
CA ASN A 685 0.39 -8.78 -16.09
C ASN A 685 0.94 -8.86 -17.53
N GLN A 686 2.05 -8.18 -17.82
CA GLN A 686 2.76 -8.23 -19.11
C GLN A 686 3.83 -9.34 -19.15
N LEU A 687 4.04 -10.05 -18.03
CA LEU A 687 4.97 -11.17 -17.90
C LEU A 687 4.20 -12.45 -17.54
N PRO A 688 4.79 -13.63 -17.77
CA PRO A 688 4.26 -14.87 -17.21
C PRO A 688 4.12 -14.82 -15.69
N ALA A 689 3.11 -15.51 -15.17
CA ALA A 689 2.83 -15.53 -13.73
C ALA A 689 4.10 -15.86 -12.91
N GLY A 690 4.39 -15.00 -11.93
CA GLY A 690 5.51 -15.12 -11.03
C GLY A 690 6.88 -14.70 -11.60
N GLU A 691 6.95 -14.23 -12.85
CA GLU A 691 8.14 -13.56 -13.37
C GLU A 691 8.18 -12.10 -12.96
N THR A 692 9.38 -11.56 -12.72
CA THR A 692 9.60 -10.21 -12.22
C THR A 692 10.10 -9.27 -13.31
N VAL A 693 9.68 -8.01 -13.27
CA VAL A 693 10.11 -6.96 -14.20
C VAL A 693 11.59 -6.60 -13.95
N LEU A 694 11.96 -6.50 -12.68
CA LEU A 694 13.33 -6.19 -12.26
C LEU A 694 13.99 -7.41 -11.66
N THR A 695 15.26 -7.62 -11.99
CA THR A 695 16.09 -8.59 -11.27
C THR A 695 16.40 -8.09 -9.86
N LYS A 696 16.66 -8.99 -8.91
CA LYS A 696 17.07 -8.63 -7.55
C LYS A 696 18.26 -7.66 -7.53
N ALA A 697 19.25 -7.87 -8.40
CA ALA A 697 20.42 -7.01 -8.50
C ALA A 697 20.02 -5.57 -8.91
N GLN A 698 19.10 -5.42 -9.86
CA GLN A 698 18.59 -4.11 -10.28
C GLN A 698 17.77 -3.42 -9.18
N VAL A 699 16.97 -4.17 -8.42
CA VAL A 699 16.25 -3.63 -7.26
C VAL A 699 17.23 -3.11 -6.21
N LEU A 700 18.26 -3.89 -5.86
CA LEU A 700 19.28 -3.48 -4.87
C LEU A 700 20.09 -2.26 -5.35
N GLU A 701 20.46 -2.23 -6.63
CA GLU A 701 21.13 -1.05 -7.22
C GLU A 701 20.25 0.20 -7.17
N LEU A 702 18.95 0.07 -7.41
CA LEU A 702 17.98 1.18 -7.28
C LEU A 702 17.86 1.65 -5.83
N VAL A 703 17.79 0.73 -4.87
CA VAL A 703 17.74 1.02 -3.43
C VAL A 703 18.97 1.82 -2.99
N ASP A 704 20.15 1.40 -3.40
CA ASP A 704 21.41 2.12 -3.09
C ASP A 704 21.40 3.54 -3.66
N ALA A 705 20.91 3.71 -4.88
CA ALA A 705 20.76 5.03 -5.48
C ALA A 705 19.75 5.90 -4.73
N LEU A 706 18.59 5.33 -4.35
CA LEU A 706 17.56 6.02 -3.57
C LEU A 706 18.05 6.47 -2.20
N LYS A 707 18.82 5.64 -1.50
CA LYS A 707 19.42 5.94 -0.20
C LYS A 707 20.35 7.16 -0.27
N GLN A 708 21.27 7.15 -1.25
CA GLN A 708 22.19 8.26 -1.46
C GLN A 708 21.45 9.54 -1.84
N LEU A 709 20.52 9.47 -2.77
CA LEU A 709 19.72 10.57 -3.26
C LEU A 709 18.87 11.18 -2.16
N ASN A 710 18.12 10.37 -1.40
CA ASN A 710 17.26 10.83 -0.32
C ASN A 710 18.06 11.56 0.77
N SER A 711 19.20 11.00 1.18
CA SER A 711 20.10 11.63 2.14
C SER A 711 20.60 12.99 1.65
N HIS A 712 21.02 13.08 0.38
CA HIS A 712 21.53 14.31 -0.21
C HIS A 712 20.45 15.40 -0.30
N PHE A 713 19.29 15.09 -0.88
CA PHE A 713 18.19 16.03 -1.05
C PHE A 713 17.59 16.50 0.28
N ARG A 714 17.53 15.63 1.29
CA ARG A 714 17.15 16.00 2.65
C ARG A 714 18.02 17.14 3.21
N SER A 715 19.26 17.25 2.77
CA SER A 715 20.14 18.37 3.16
C SER A 715 19.83 19.67 2.44
N LEU A 716 19.20 19.64 1.28
CA LEU A 716 18.93 20.80 0.40
C LEU A 716 17.56 21.43 0.65
N TYR A 717 16.50 20.61 0.82
CA TYR A 717 15.16 21.11 1.13
C TYR A 717 15.10 21.67 2.56
N ARG A 718 14.55 22.89 2.73
CA ARG A 718 14.36 23.56 4.03
C ARG A 718 13.05 24.34 4.05
N PRO A 719 12.17 24.20 5.08
CA PRO A 719 12.26 23.23 6.17
C PRO A 719 12.11 21.79 5.66
N VAL A 720 12.63 20.81 6.39
CA VAL A 720 12.51 19.38 6.05
C VAL A 720 11.27 18.84 6.75
N PRO A 721 10.25 18.36 6.03
CA PRO A 721 9.15 17.63 6.64
C PRO A 721 9.65 16.39 7.40
N SER A 722 8.95 15.98 8.47
CA SER A 722 9.32 14.80 9.26
C SER A 722 9.26 13.52 8.43
N ASP A 723 8.36 13.49 7.46
CA ASP A 723 8.08 12.39 6.54
C ASP A 723 8.74 12.53 5.17
N PHE A 724 9.74 13.43 5.04
CA PHE A 724 10.43 13.69 3.79
C PHE A 724 11.00 12.40 3.16
N ALA A 725 10.63 12.16 1.94
CA ALA A 725 11.22 11.16 1.06
C ALA A 725 11.35 11.71 -0.36
N MET A 726 12.24 11.12 -1.15
CA MET A 726 12.34 11.42 -2.57
C MET A 726 11.66 10.34 -3.40
N GLU A 727 10.95 10.77 -4.42
CA GLU A 727 10.42 9.94 -5.49
C GLU A 727 11.30 10.10 -6.73
N VAL A 728 11.55 9.01 -7.45
CA VAL A 728 12.31 9.02 -8.70
C VAL A 728 11.54 8.32 -9.82
N GLU A 729 11.70 8.84 -11.04
CA GLU A 729 11.39 8.08 -12.25
C GLU A 729 12.69 7.47 -12.79
N PHE A 730 12.69 6.16 -13.01
CA PHE A 730 13.87 5.44 -13.47
C PHE A 730 13.59 4.62 -14.74
N LYS A 731 14.66 4.16 -15.37
CA LYS A 731 14.64 3.20 -16.49
C LYS A 731 15.78 2.20 -16.34
N ILE A 732 15.54 1.01 -16.81
CA ILE A 732 16.59 0.05 -17.12
C ILE A 732 16.82 0.11 -18.63
N THR A 733 18.00 0.56 -19.04
CA THR A 733 18.36 0.74 -20.46
C THR A 733 18.41 -0.60 -21.19
N GLU A 734 18.52 -0.58 -22.52
CA GLU A 734 18.72 -1.77 -23.37
C GLU A 734 19.92 -2.63 -22.89
N ASP A 735 20.97 -1.98 -22.38
CA ASP A 735 22.18 -2.63 -21.84
C ASP A 735 22.03 -3.10 -20.38
N GLY A 736 20.86 -2.94 -19.76
CA GLY A 736 20.59 -3.34 -18.38
C GLY A 736 21.04 -2.36 -17.30
N ASN A 737 21.49 -1.14 -17.65
CA ASN A 737 21.97 -0.14 -16.72
C ASN A 737 20.79 0.69 -16.14
N LEU A 738 20.87 0.99 -14.84
CA LEU A 738 19.93 1.89 -14.16
C LEU A 738 20.20 3.34 -14.55
N VAL A 739 19.14 4.07 -14.97
CA VAL A 739 19.17 5.52 -15.20
C VAL A 739 17.98 6.16 -14.49
N ILE A 740 18.25 7.18 -13.69
CA ILE A 740 17.23 8.01 -13.03
C ILE A 740 17.05 9.28 -13.85
N LYS A 741 15.84 9.46 -14.39
CA LYS A 741 15.52 10.57 -15.31
C LYS A 741 14.76 11.73 -14.65
N GLN A 742 14.33 11.57 -13.41
CA GLN A 742 13.66 12.60 -12.60
C GLN A 742 13.77 12.25 -11.12
N ALA A 743 13.87 13.28 -10.28
CA ALA A 743 13.74 13.17 -8.84
C ALA A 743 12.92 14.35 -8.31
N ARG A 744 12.02 14.10 -7.36
CA ARG A 744 11.23 15.14 -6.68
C ARG A 744 10.88 14.71 -5.26
N PRO A 745 10.51 15.65 -4.37
CA PRO A 745 9.91 15.28 -3.09
C PRO A 745 8.65 14.45 -3.32
N TRP A 746 8.53 13.37 -2.56
CA TRP A 746 7.32 12.58 -2.53
C TRP A 746 6.28 13.26 -1.64
N VAL A 747 5.04 13.26 -2.09
CA VAL A 747 3.87 13.79 -1.36
C VAL A 747 3.11 12.59 -0.78
N ASN A 748 2.94 12.58 0.55
CA ASN A 748 2.25 11.50 1.27
C ASN A 748 0.75 11.65 1.18
#